data_8f586594dfdf8718565825048abb9a29
#
_entry.id   8f586594dfdf8718565825048abb9a29
#
_cell.length_a   1.000
_cell.length_b   1.000
_cell.length_c   1.000
_cell.angle_alpha   90.00
_cell.angle_beta   90.00
_cell.angle_gamma   90.00
#
_symmetry.space_group_name_H-M   'P 1'
#
loop_
_entity.id
_entity.type
_entity.pdbx_description
1 polymer ?
#
loop_
_entity_poly.entity_id
_entity_poly.type
_entity_poly.pdbx_seq_one_letter_code
_entity_poly.pdbx_strand_id
1 'polypeptide(L)'
;MNNSNRSAWLIVITGLIVACLCFATAGAGLTYLALQAAAQSDVASRPSSLPSSGRTTSAPVVAPTVARTPVAGNSTINSTYQDLVNAVLPREDLADIAVRFKGVPASEAQFSCPTLSKGYEVGATRTFTLSNQDDNSQFVATARLEYKTPHAYMWVQTEPERVRLNLNRLRQAANDFENKIYPTTRAFFGEEESPGVDCDVHVHVLHVTGVGRTVGGYFSSVDGYPNEVRSDSNEGQMFIMHAERGYNGSDPGSESYMSTLAHEFQHMISFNQTHAPSLWLEEGAAQLAERLNGYAETVTSVYDFAANPDTQLNTWGEGTAGGNSAHYGGGYLFWSYLYDRFGEDIVRKLARSPERSPQAFIKVLADSGVTNSETAKPFTFEEIFSDFAVANYVGRQSIEAGSNRFNYATIDVPPMSTRNSLNNGDYPYNVREAVPQFGTHYYELKGSKPVSVTFAGSTVVPLLPAQNSDGAFWWSNRADQSNSRLTREIDLTRVNSATLNFRTWFRMEEDYDYAYVSVSEDGGVTWKTLETPDCTTDNPQNANLGCGYNGSSGGDTPQWIDQQVDITPYAGKKFLLRFETITDAGVNREGFAIDNISIPEINFTDTGNSDAGWKSEGWTRVENTLPQSWTVQAILTGSDGKITVQRMTMKDNTGTLPIDLGGNVRSAVLAVSPTTQVTTVPGAYDLQIR
;
A
#
# COMPACT_ATOMS: atom_id res chain seq x y z
N MET A 1 -2.39 50.97 12.15
CA MET A 1 -3.53 50.75 13.07
C MET A 1 -4.36 49.62 12.50
N ASN A 2 -4.33 48.62 13.10
CA ASN A 2 -5.02 47.49 13.64
C ASN A 2 -4.56 46.12 13.09
N ASN A 3 -3.92 45.48 14.03
CA ASN A 3 -3.70 44.04 14.07
C ASN A 3 -5.02 43.26 14.07
N SER A 4 -5.07 42.18 13.35
CA SER A 4 -5.85 41.01 13.77
C SER A 4 -4.98 39.75 13.68
N ASN A 5 -4.66 39.21 14.83
CA ASN A 5 -4.09 37.90 15.07
C ASN A 5 -4.97 36.83 14.41
N ARG A 6 -4.42 36.05 13.50
CA ARG A 6 -4.92 34.74 13.18
C ARG A 6 -3.93 33.73 13.72
N SER A 7 -4.37 33.05 14.75
CA SER A 7 -3.69 31.89 15.32
C SER A 7 -3.66 30.80 14.29
N ALA A 8 -2.47 30.51 13.78
CA ALA A 8 -2.23 29.36 12.96
C ALA A 8 -2.35 28.11 13.86
N TRP A 9 -3.33 27.29 13.63
CA TRP A 9 -3.34 25.91 14.06
C TRP A 9 -2.48 25.13 13.06
N LEU A 10 -1.28 24.76 13.48
CA LEU A 10 -0.48 23.78 12.77
C LEU A 10 -1.17 22.40 12.93
N ILE A 11 -1.88 21.98 11.91
CA ILE A 11 -2.18 20.56 11.69
C ILE A 11 -0.99 20.03 10.93
N VAL A 12 -0.17 19.23 11.58
CA VAL A 12 0.90 18.46 10.95
C VAL A 12 0.22 17.29 10.23
N ILE A 13 -0.10 17.50 8.97
CA ILE A 13 -0.50 16.42 8.06
C ILE A 13 0.79 15.92 7.42
N THR A 14 1.24 14.75 7.82
CA THR A 14 2.40 14.08 7.24
C THR A 14 1.95 13.38 5.97
N GLY A 15 2.15 14.02 4.83
CA GLY A 15 2.10 13.35 3.53
C GLY A 15 3.30 12.39 3.40
N LEU A 16 3.06 11.15 3.09
CA LEU A 16 4.08 10.13 2.86
C LEU A 16 4.25 9.92 1.37
N ILE A 17 5.35 10.42 0.83
CA ILE A 17 5.88 9.93 -0.44
C ILE A 17 6.25 8.46 -0.27
N VAL A 18 6.28 7.68 -1.35
CA VAL A 18 6.96 6.39 -1.41
C VAL A 18 8.46 6.61 -1.25
N ALA A 19 8.80 6.99 -0.06
CA ALA A 19 10.14 6.82 0.44
C ALA A 19 10.06 5.61 1.35
N CYS A 20 10.90 4.65 1.14
CA CYS A 20 11.03 3.51 2.01
C CYS A 20 11.43 4.00 3.39
N LEU A 21 10.48 4.03 4.32
CA LEU A 21 10.72 4.28 5.72
C LEU A 21 11.39 3.04 6.33
N CYS A 22 12.69 2.91 6.11
CA CYS A 22 13.48 1.89 6.80
C CYS A 22 13.70 2.34 8.24
N PHE A 23 12.92 1.79 9.17
CA PHE A 23 13.21 1.90 10.60
C PHE A 23 14.52 1.16 10.89
N ALA A 24 15.64 1.87 10.93
CA ALA A 24 16.90 1.33 11.39
C ALA A 24 16.83 1.06 12.89
N THR A 25 16.81 -0.21 13.26
CA THR A 25 16.49 -0.73 14.60
C THR A 25 17.66 -0.70 15.59
N ALA A 26 18.69 0.08 15.35
CA ALA A 26 19.87 0.14 16.24
C ALA A 26 19.63 0.82 17.60
N GLY A 27 18.53 1.56 17.80
CA GLY A 27 18.22 2.24 19.07
C GLY A 27 17.33 1.47 20.03
N ALA A 28 16.46 0.60 19.53
CA ALA A 28 15.45 -0.09 20.36
C ALA A 28 15.97 -1.35 21.06
N GLY A 29 17.03 -2.00 20.56
CA GLY A 29 17.61 -3.19 21.17
C GLY A 29 18.23 -2.95 22.56
N LEU A 30 18.82 -1.78 22.78
CA LEU A 30 19.42 -1.45 24.09
C LEU A 30 18.38 -1.04 25.13
N THR A 31 17.31 -0.39 24.72
CA THR A 31 16.19 -0.06 25.64
C THR A 31 15.34 -1.28 25.96
N TYR A 32 15.18 -2.23 25.05
CA TYR A 32 14.45 -3.49 25.30
C TYR A 32 15.21 -4.42 26.24
N LEU A 33 16.53 -4.57 26.10
CA LEU A 33 17.36 -5.32 27.04
C LEU A 33 17.40 -4.67 28.44
N ALA A 34 17.35 -3.34 28.53
CA ALA A 34 17.23 -2.63 29.81
C ALA A 34 15.86 -2.83 30.46
N LEU A 35 14.78 -2.90 29.67
CA LEU A 35 13.43 -3.18 30.16
C LEU A 35 13.24 -4.64 30.58
N GLN A 36 13.86 -5.59 29.88
CA GLN A 36 13.85 -7.01 30.32
C GLN A 36 14.67 -7.25 31.61
N ALA A 37 15.80 -6.56 31.78
CA ALA A 37 16.57 -6.63 33.00
C ALA A 37 15.83 -5.98 34.19
N ALA A 38 15.02 -4.95 33.95
CA ALA A 38 14.18 -4.34 34.98
C ALA A 38 12.95 -5.21 35.33
N ALA A 39 12.40 -5.95 34.39
CA ALA A 39 11.24 -6.82 34.61
C ALA A 39 11.55 -8.11 35.40
N GLN A 40 12.82 -8.50 35.54
CA GLN A 40 13.23 -9.66 36.33
C GLN A 40 13.61 -9.35 37.78
N SER A 41 13.66 -8.09 38.19
CA SER A 41 14.07 -7.68 39.55
C SER A 41 12.95 -7.26 40.50
N ASP A 42 11.68 -7.17 40.06
CA ASP A 42 10.57 -6.71 40.90
C ASP A 42 9.44 -7.75 41.05
N VAL A 43 9.75 -8.84 41.80
CA VAL A 43 8.76 -9.64 42.48
C VAL A 43 8.94 -9.41 43.99
N ALA A 44 8.62 -8.25 44.49
CA ALA A 44 8.25 -8.00 45.88
C ALA A 44 7.65 -6.60 46.05
N SER A 45 6.44 -6.57 46.63
CA SER A 45 5.73 -5.44 47.23
C SER A 45 5.07 -4.39 46.32
N ARG A 46 3.77 -4.56 46.11
CA ARG A 46 2.83 -3.48 45.79
C ARG A 46 2.36 -2.76 47.03
N PRO A 47 2.22 -1.41 46.97
CA PRO A 47 1.13 -0.73 47.63
C PRO A 47 0.12 -0.19 46.61
N SER A 48 -1.13 -0.33 46.96
CA SER A 48 -2.33 0.14 46.28
C SER A 48 -2.45 1.66 46.30
N SER A 49 -2.85 2.23 45.19
CA SER A 49 -3.56 3.50 44.93
C SER A 49 -2.88 4.36 43.85
N LEU A 50 -3.48 4.39 42.66
CA LEU A 50 -3.28 5.44 41.66
C LEU A 50 -4.55 6.26 41.57
N PRO A 51 -4.45 7.61 41.44
CA PRO A 51 -5.60 8.47 41.29
C PRO A 51 -6.20 8.35 39.88
N SER A 52 -7.54 8.35 39.83
CA SER A 52 -8.32 8.36 38.61
C SER A 52 -8.04 9.59 37.77
N SER A 53 -7.40 9.46 36.64
CA SER A 53 -7.37 10.50 35.62
C SER A 53 -8.72 10.61 34.92
N GLY A 54 -9.22 11.86 34.81
CA GLY A 54 -10.54 12.18 34.30
C GLY A 54 -10.79 11.62 32.91
N ARG A 55 -11.91 10.96 32.81
CA ARG A 55 -12.48 10.42 31.58
C ARG A 55 -12.89 11.57 30.69
N THR A 56 -12.13 11.87 29.65
CA THR A 56 -12.62 12.64 28.51
C THR A 56 -13.78 11.86 27.89
N THR A 57 -14.96 12.43 27.86
CA THR A 57 -16.11 11.86 27.18
C THR A 57 -15.85 11.88 25.67
N SER A 58 -15.38 10.75 25.13
CA SER A 58 -15.40 10.50 23.70
C SER A 58 -16.86 10.53 23.21
N ALA A 59 -17.08 11.10 22.03
CA ALA A 59 -18.38 11.04 21.36
C ALA A 59 -18.88 9.58 21.31
N PRO A 60 -20.19 9.35 21.36
CA PRO A 60 -20.73 8.00 21.38
C PRO A 60 -20.28 7.28 20.10
N VAL A 61 -19.47 6.24 20.25
CA VAL A 61 -19.11 5.32 19.15
C VAL A 61 -20.41 4.64 18.73
N VAL A 62 -20.91 4.99 17.54
CA VAL A 62 -22.06 4.33 16.95
C VAL A 62 -21.70 2.86 16.72
N ALA A 63 -22.46 1.95 17.31
CA ALA A 63 -22.23 0.52 17.12
C ALA A 63 -22.31 0.16 15.62
N PRO A 64 -21.34 -0.60 15.07
CA PRO A 64 -21.34 -0.96 13.67
C PRO A 64 -22.63 -1.69 13.26
N THR A 65 -23.17 -1.37 12.09
CA THR A 65 -24.38 -1.98 11.58
C THR A 65 -24.04 -3.26 10.83
N VAL A 66 -24.58 -4.40 11.28
CA VAL A 66 -24.47 -5.68 10.55
C VAL A 66 -25.54 -5.69 9.45
N ALA A 67 -25.17 -5.27 8.25
CA ALA A 67 -26.09 -5.24 7.10
C ALA A 67 -26.39 -6.66 6.61
N ARG A 68 -27.67 -7.02 6.50
CA ARG A 68 -28.15 -8.35 6.09
C ARG A 68 -29.10 -8.26 4.90
N THR A 69 -28.58 -7.85 3.76
CA THR A 69 -29.33 -7.93 2.51
C THR A 69 -29.12 -9.32 1.91
N PRO A 70 -30.16 -10.03 1.48
CA PRO A 70 -29.99 -11.31 0.80
C PRO A 70 -29.21 -11.11 -0.51
N VAL A 71 -27.99 -11.62 -0.58
CA VAL A 71 -27.15 -11.57 -1.79
C VAL A 71 -27.45 -12.76 -2.72
N ALA A 72 -28.07 -13.81 -2.20
CA ALA A 72 -28.45 -14.99 -2.97
C ALA A 72 -29.46 -14.61 -4.06
N GLY A 73 -28.97 -14.40 -5.28
CA GLY A 73 -29.76 -14.09 -6.47
C GLY A 73 -29.55 -12.72 -7.10
N ASN A 74 -28.76 -11.80 -6.49
CA ASN A 74 -28.42 -10.55 -7.15
C ASN A 74 -27.20 -10.75 -8.05
N SER A 75 -27.43 -11.18 -9.29
CA SER A 75 -26.38 -11.44 -10.30
C SER A 75 -25.54 -10.19 -10.61
N THR A 76 -26.14 -9.00 -10.47
CA THR A 76 -25.46 -7.71 -10.77
C THR A 76 -24.37 -7.38 -9.75
N ILE A 77 -24.64 -7.52 -8.44
CA ILE A 77 -23.63 -7.26 -7.40
C ILE A 77 -22.43 -8.19 -7.55
N ASN A 78 -22.67 -9.48 -7.81
CA ASN A 78 -21.61 -10.45 -7.99
C ASN A 78 -20.81 -10.22 -9.28
N SER A 79 -21.46 -9.83 -10.39
CA SER A 79 -20.75 -9.53 -11.64
C SER A 79 -19.87 -8.29 -11.47
N THR A 80 -20.38 -7.21 -10.89
CA THR A 80 -19.61 -5.99 -10.60
C THR A 80 -18.39 -6.28 -9.71
N TYR A 81 -18.56 -7.09 -8.66
CA TYR A 81 -17.45 -7.49 -7.80
C TYR A 81 -16.36 -8.24 -8.56
N GLN A 82 -16.72 -9.17 -9.43
CA GLN A 82 -15.77 -9.91 -10.25
C GLN A 82 -15.08 -9.00 -11.28
N ASP A 83 -15.80 -8.06 -11.87
CA ASP A 83 -15.22 -7.07 -12.79
C ASP A 83 -14.16 -6.21 -12.08
N LEU A 84 -14.42 -5.80 -10.84
CA LEU A 84 -13.49 -5.04 -10.01
C LEU A 84 -12.24 -5.85 -9.61
N VAL A 85 -12.43 -7.08 -9.15
CA VAL A 85 -11.32 -7.95 -8.73
C VAL A 85 -10.40 -8.30 -9.90
N ASN A 86 -10.95 -8.39 -11.12
CA ASN A 86 -10.21 -8.72 -12.34
C ASN A 86 -9.86 -7.48 -13.19
N ALA A 87 -10.13 -6.27 -12.72
CA ALA A 87 -9.81 -5.05 -13.45
C ALA A 87 -8.30 -4.95 -13.70
N VAL A 88 -7.94 -4.72 -14.96
CA VAL A 88 -6.55 -4.41 -15.35
C VAL A 88 -6.45 -2.90 -15.48
N LEU A 89 -5.68 -2.29 -14.61
CA LEU A 89 -5.49 -0.84 -14.60
C LEU A 89 -4.33 -0.46 -15.51
N PRO A 90 -4.50 0.59 -16.35
CA PRO A 90 -3.40 1.10 -17.15
C PRO A 90 -2.30 1.63 -16.24
N ARG A 91 -1.05 1.29 -16.57
CA ARG A 91 0.11 1.82 -15.85
C ARG A 91 0.25 3.32 -16.11
N GLU A 92 0.71 4.06 -15.11
CA GLU A 92 1.26 5.39 -15.30
C GLU A 92 2.47 5.32 -16.25
N ASP A 93 2.47 6.19 -17.28
CA ASP A 93 3.58 6.40 -18.20
C ASP A 93 3.87 7.90 -18.23
N LEU A 94 4.84 8.32 -17.43
CA LEU A 94 5.21 9.74 -17.32
C LEU A 94 5.72 10.32 -18.64
N ALA A 95 6.33 9.50 -19.52
CA ALA A 95 6.75 9.93 -20.85
C ALA A 95 5.54 10.22 -21.74
N ASP A 96 4.54 9.32 -21.80
CA ASP A 96 3.28 9.55 -22.51
C ASP A 96 2.54 10.77 -21.93
N ILE A 97 2.50 10.92 -20.61
CA ILE A 97 1.87 12.04 -19.92
C ILE A 97 2.57 13.35 -20.28
N ALA A 98 3.90 13.40 -20.31
CA ALA A 98 4.66 14.59 -20.70
C ALA A 98 4.40 14.99 -22.17
N VAL A 99 4.33 14.02 -23.06
CA VAL A 99 3.95 14.28 -24.48
C VAL A 99 2.54 14.88 -24.57
N ARG A 100 1.58 14.27 -23.88
CA ARG A 100 0.16 14.66 -23.98
C ARG A 100 -0.19 15.99 -23.31
N PHE A 101 0.39 16.27 -22.15
CA PHE A 101 0.02 17.44 -21.34
C PHE A 101 1.06 18.56 -21.37
N LYS A 102 2.37 18.23 -21.47
CA LYS A 102 3.45 19.23 -21.47
C LYS A 102 3.95 19.58 -22.88
N GLY A 103 3.51 18.82 -23.90
CA GLY A 103 3.94 19.02 -25.30
C GLY A 103 5.42 18.65 -25.54
N VAL A 104 6.00 17.81 -24.69
CA VAL A 104 7.36 17.29 -24.88
C VAL A 104 7.38 16.44 -26.15
N PRO A 105 8.34 16.63 -27.06
CA PRO A 105 8.48 15.76 -28.22
C PRO A 105 8.68 14.29 -27.81
N ALA A 106 8.00 13.35 -28.45
CA ALA A 106 8.12 11.93 -28.10
C ALA A 106 9.55 11.39 -28.17
N SER A 107 10.41 11.98 -29.01
CA SER A 107 11.84 11.63 -29.10
C SER A 107 12.67 12.13 -27.91
N GLU A 108 12.16 13.08 -27.13
CA GLU A 108 12.81 13.63 -25.94
C GLU A 108 12.20 13.05 -24.65
N ALA A 109 10.95 12.61 -24.73
CA ALA A 109 10.26 11.96 -23.61
C ALA A 109 10.78 10.52 -23.33
N GLN A 110 11.30 9.86 -24.36
CA GLN A 110 11.88 8.53 -24.27
C GLN A 110 13.39 8.61 -24.41
N PHE A 111 14.11 8.03 -23.47
CA PHE A 111 15.57 7.93 -23.61
C PHE A 111 15.95 6.75 -24.51
N SER A 112 17.08 6.89 -25.20
CA SER A 112 17.73 5.80 -25.90
C SER A 112 19.25 5.92 -25.75
N CYS A 113 19.93 4.80 -25.57
CA CYS A 113 21.37 4.74 -25.36
C CYS A 113 22.07 4.11 -26.58
N PRO A 114 22.25 4.84 -27.69
CA PRO A 114 22.97 4.32 -28.86
C PRO A 114 24.46 4.10 -28.56
N THR A 115 24.98 4.74 -27.52
CA THR A 115 26.37 4.59 -27.05
C THR A 115 26.38 4.74 -25.54
N LEU A 116 27.06 3.82 -24.86
CA LEU A 116 27.23 3.90 -23.41
C LEU A 116 28.02 5.15 -23.01
N SER A 117 27.66 5.73 -21.89
CA SER A 117 28.42 6.79 -21.22
C SER A 117 29.81 6.29 -20.85
N LYS A 118 30.78 7.20 -20.80
CA LYS A 118 32.12 6.89 -20.24
C LYS A 118 32.09 6.77 -18.72
N GLY A 119 30.94 7.13 -18.11
CA GLY A 119 30.76 7.15 -16.67
C GLY A 119 31.61 8.18 -15.93
N TYR A 120 31.65 8.07 -14.63
CA TYR A 120 32.36 8.99 -13.74
C TYR A 120 33.64 8.37 -13.21
N GLU A 121 34.69 9.21 -13.06
CA GLU A 121 35.94 8.84 -12.40
C GLU A 121 35.94 9.29 -10.94
N VAL A 122 36.61 8.52 -10.06
CA VAL A 122 36.75 8.85 -8.65
C VAL A 122 37.31 10.28 -8.51
N GLY A 123 36.66 11.10 -7.71
CA GLY A 123 36.94 12.51 -7.53
C GLY A 123 36.06 13.45 -8.35
N ALA A 124 35.25 12.95 -9.28
CA ALA A 124 34.24 13.74 -9.95
C ALA A 124 33.23 14.32 -8.95
N THR A 125 32.64 15.47 -9.29
CA THR A 125 31.57 16.10 -8.50
C THR A 125 30.29 16.21 -9.34
N ARG A 126 29.15 16.01 -8.69
CA ARG A 126 27.81 16.16 -9.31
C ARG A 126 26.87 16.80 -8.29
N THR A 127 25.91 17.57 -8.79
CA THR A 127 24.83 18.17 -8.01
C THR A 127 23.58 17.31 -8.19
N PHE A 128 22.86 17.10 -7.10
CA PHE A 128 21.65 16.27 -7.03
C PHE A 128 20.49 17.07 -6.44
N THR A 129 19.32 16.89 -6.99
CA THR A 129 18.04 17.36 -6.44
C THR A 129 17.45 16.26 -5.55
N LEU A 130 17.05 16.61 -4.34
CA LEU A 130 16.66 15.67 -3.29
C LEU A 130 15.41 16.17 -2.58
N SER A 131 14.70 15.25 -1.91
CA SER A 131 13.52 15.56 -1.10
C SER A 131 13.76 15.19 0.37
N ASN A 132 13.31 16.06 1.27
CA ASN A 132 13.18 15.76 2.69
C ASN A 132 11.89 14.98 2.91
N GLN A 133 11.99 13.79 3.48
CA GLN A 133 10.87 12.86 3.64
C GLN A 133 9.96 13.17 4.84
N ASP A 134 10.31 14.15 5.68
CA ASP A 134 9.45 14.60 6.79
C ASP A 134 8.44 15.69 6.35
N ASP A 135 8.81 16.54 5.38
CA ASP A 135 8.01 17.71 4.96
C ASP A 135 7.92 17.88 3.45
N ASN A 136 8.45 16.92 2.68
CA ASN A 136 8.45 16.89 1.22
C ASN A 136 9.15 18.07 0.54
N SER A 137 9.93 18.86 1.29
CA SER A 137 10.66 20.00 0.74
C SER A 137 11.84 19.52 -0.13
N GLN A 138 12.00 20.14 -1.30
CA GLN A 138 13.13 19.88 -2.18
C GLN A 138 14.36 20.70 -1.77
N PHE A 139 15.53 20.10 -1.90
CA PHE A 139 16.82 20.74 -1.68
C PHE A 139 17.87 20.22 -2.63
N VAL A 140 19.01 20.90 -2.71
CA VAL A 140 20.11 20.55 -3.60
C VAL A 140 21.35 20.23 -2.79
N ALA A 141 22.05 19.14 -3.17
CA ALA A 141 23.33 18.77 -2.57
C ALA A 141 24.37 18.50 -3.67
N THR A 142 25.60 18.98 -3.46
CA THR A 142 26.75 18.59 -4.29
C THR A 142 27.46 17.45 -3.62
N ALA A 143 27.76 16.38 -4.37
CA ALA A 143 28.50 15.23 -3.88
C ALA A 143 29.71 14.92 -4.73
N ARG A 144 30.70 14.28 -4.10
CA ARG A 144 31.90 13.79 -4.74
C ARG A 144 31.90 12.27 -4.81
N LEU A 145 32.30 11.71 -5.95
CA LEU A 145 32.50 10.27 -6.12
C LEU A 145 33.77 9.83 -5.35
N GLU A 146 33.56 9.09 -4.26
CA GLU A 146 34.62 8.62 -3.38
C GLU A 146 35.12 7.20 -3.73
N TYR A 147 34.27 6.38 -4.33
CA TYR A 147 34.59 5.02 -4.75
C TYR A 147 33.68 4.53 -5.86
N LYS A 148 34.15 3.61 -6.68
CA LYS A 148 33.34 2.90 -7.67
C LYS A 148 33.68 1.42 -7.74
N THR A 149 32.69 0.60 -8.08
CA THR A 149 32.80 -0.82 -8.44
C THR A 149 32.36 -0.98 -9.90
N PRO A 150 32.36 -2.18 -10.50
CA PRO A 150 31.82 -2.38 -11.85
C PRO A 150 30.36 -1.97 -12.05
N HIS A 151 29.51 -1.97 -10.95
CA HIS A 151 28.07 -1.69 -11.05
C HIS A 151 27.59 -0.59 -10.10
N ALA A 152 28.47 0.03 -9.29
CA ALA A 152 28.02 1.07 -8.35
C ALA A 152 29.00 2.23 -8.22
N TYR A 153 28.43 3.44 -8.08
CA TYR A 153 29.09 4.67 -7.69
C TYR A 153 28.73 5.03 -6.26
N MET A 154 29.72 5.31 -5.42
CA MET A 154 29.54 5.76 -4.05
C MET A 154 29.83 7.26 -3.94
N TRP A 155 28.77 8.04 -3.97
CA TRP A 155 28.81 9.50 -3.85
C TRP A 155 28.68 9.93 -2.40
N VAL A 156 29.40 10.97 -2.00
CA VAL A 156 29.35 11.54 -0.65
C VAL A 156 29.20 13.04 -0.74
N GLN A 157 28.20 13.59 -0.08
CA GLN A 157 27.89 15.01 -0.04
C GLN A 157 29.09 15.84 0.43
N THR A 158 29.37 16.93 -0.31
CA THR A 158 30.41 17.92 0.02
C THR A 158 29.83 19.29 0.34
N GLU A 159 28.64 19.61 -0.20
CA GLU A 159 27.93 20.89 0.00
C GLU A 159 26.42 20.60 0.15
N PRO A 160 25.65 21.44 0.90
CA PRO A 160 26.09 22.63 1.67
C PRO A 160 26.97 22.30 2.89
N GLU A 161 26.84 21.10 3.44
CA GLU A 161 27.65 20.62 4.55
C GLU A 161 28.37 19.32 4.14
N ARG A 162 29.62 19.18 4.53
CA ARG A 162 30.38 17.98 4.18
C ARG A 162 30.02 16.81 5.09
N VAL A 163 29.45 15.77 4.52
CA VAL A 163 29.27 14.48 5.18
C VAL A 163 30.66 13.83 5.42
N ARG A 164 30.84 13.30 6.63
CA ARG A 164 32.10 12.65 7.04
C ARG A 164 31.84 11.18 7.32
N LEU A 165 32.17 10.33 6.36
CA LEU A 165 32.08 8.88 6.47
C LEU A 165 33.49 8.25 6.61
N ASN A 166 33.51 7.05 7.19
CA ASN A 166 34.70 6.22 7.14
C ASN A 166 34.86 5.61 5.75
N LEU A 167 35.75 6.18 4.92
CA LEU A 167 35.95 5.78 3.53
C LEU A 167 36.40 4.32 3.37
N ASN A 168 37.08 3.72 4.36
CA ASN A 168 37.41 2.31 4.30
C ASN A 168 36.17 1.42 4.47
N ARG A 169 35.28 1.79 5.38
CA ARG A 169 33.98 1.10 5.51
C ARG A 169 33.11 1.31 4.28
N LEU A 170 33.10 2.51 3.70
CA LEU A 170 32.37 2.80 2.47
C LEU A 170 32.83 1.89 1.32
N ARG A 171 34.17 1.73 1.14
CA ARG A 171 34.73 0.82 0.14
C ARG A 171 34.38 -0.62 0.39
N GLN A 172 34.38 -1.06 1.66
CA GLN A 172 33.97 -2.40 2.01
C GLN A 172 32.49 -2.60 1.69
N ALA A 173 31.62 -1.68 2.09
CA ALA A 173 30.18 -1.74 1.79
C ALA A 173 29.90 -1.78 0.29
N ALA A 174 30.63 -0.98 -0.51
CA ALA A 174 30.53 -1.02 -1.97
C ALA A 174 30.93 -2.38 -2.55
N ASN A 175 32.01 -3.00 -2.04
CA ASN A 175 32.42 -4.32 -2.48
C ASN A 175 31.43 -5.42 -2.01
N ASP A 176 30.84 -5.27 -0.83
CA ASP A 176 29.79 -6.19 -0.35
C ASP A 176 28.49 -6.04 -1.17
N PHE A 177 28.14 -4.82 -1.56
CA PHE A 177 27.08 -4.60 -2.53
C PHE A 177 27.38 -5.31 -3.85
N GLU A 178 28.54 -5.07 -4.46
CA GLU A 178 28.97 -5.68 -5.73
C GLU A 178 28.96 -7.21 -5.70
N ASN A 179 29.50 -7.81 -4.64
CA ASN A 179 29.77 -9.25 -4.61
C ASN A 179 28.68 -10.07 -3.93
N LYS A 180 27.73 -9.44 -3.21
CA LYS A 180 26.66 -10.14 -2.49
C LYS A 180 25.29 -9.57 -2.83
N ILE A 181 24.99 -8.29 -2.53
CA ILE A 181 23.66 -7.73 -2.69
C ILE A 181 23.25 -7.72 -4.15
N TYR A 182 24.06 -7.16 -5.02
CA TYR A 182 23.78 -7.02 -6.45
C TYR A 182 23.45 -8.36 -7.11
N PRO A 183 24.29 -9.40 -7.03
CA PRO A 183 23.98 -10.70 -7.65
C PRO A 183 22.83 -11.44 -6.95
N THR A 184 22.69 -11.39 -5.63
CA THR A 184 21.64 -12.10 -4.89
C THR A 184 20.27 -11.52 -5.19
N THR A 185 20.13 -10.19 -5.13
CA THR A 185 18.87 -9.51 -5.36
C THR A 185 18.43 -9.68 -6.81
N ARG A 186 19.34 -9.51 -7.78
CA ARG A 186 19.03 -9.76 -9.20
C ARG A 186 18.66 -11.21 -9.49
N ALA A 187 19.34 -12.17 -8.88
CA ALA A 187 19.02 -13.61 -9.06
C ALA A 187 17.61 -13.96 -8.59
N PHE A 188 17.07 -13.26 -7.60
CA PHE A 188 15.73 -13.51 -7.08
C PHE A 188 14.66 -12.62 -7.73
N PHE A 189 14.86 -11.31 -7.74
CA PHE A 189 13.84 -10.33 -8.14
C PHE A 189 13.89 -9.95 -9.62
N GLY A 190 15.02 -10.11 -10.30
CA GLY A 190 15.23 -9.71 -11.69
C GLY A 190 16.25 -8.58 -11.81
N GLU A 191 16.11 -7.72 -12.80
CA GLU A 191 17.15 -6.74 -13.16
C GLU A 191 16.60 -5.32 -13.08
N GLU A 192 17.44 -4.38 -12.59
CA GLU A 192 17.24 -2.95 -12.76
C GLU A 192 17.35 -2.55 -14.24
N GLU A 193 16.92 -1.35 -14.58
CA GLU A 193 17.13 -0.81 -15.91
C GLU A 193 18.64 -0.53 -16.13
N SER A 194 19.25 -1.24 -17.07
CA SER A 194 20.66 -1.07 -17.36
C SER A 194 20.92 -1.18 -18.86
N PRO A 195 21.53 -0.15 -19.52
CA PRO A 195 21.95 1.12 -18.91
C PRO A 195 20.75 1.97 -18.47
N GLY A 196 20.97 2.85 -17.46
CA GLY A 196 19.99 3.82 -17.02
C GLY A 196 19.80 4.98 -18.04
N VAL A 197 18.96 5.95 -17.67
CA VAL A 197 18.66 7.12 -18.51
C VAL A 197 19.89 7.97 -18.85
N ASP A 198 20.94 7.92 -18.05
CA ASP A 198 22.27 8.54 -18.29
C ASP A 198 23.18 7.72 -19.20
N CYS A 199 22.68 6.61 -19.73
CA CYS A 199 23.44 5.64 -20.52
C CYS A 199 24.62 5.02 -19.78
N ASP A 200 24.61 5.01 -18.45
CA ASP A 200 25.59 4.36 -17.59
C ASP A 200 25.03 3.04 -17.02
N VAL A 201 25.89 2.08 -16.78
CA VAL A 201 25.51 0.77 -16.19
C VAL A 201 25.59 0.78 -14.66
N HIS A 202 26.10 1.87 -14.06
CA HIS A 202 26.30 1.95 -12.64
C HIS A 202 25.05 2.48 -11.92
N VAL A 203 24.74 1.88 -10.80
CA VAL A 203 23.80 2.40 -9.82
C VAL A 203 24.49 3.50 -8.99
N HIS A 204 23.86 4.64 -8.83
CA HIS A 204 24.34 5.74 -8.02
C HIS A 204 23.85 5.59 -6.58
N VAL A 205 24.76 5.39 -5.64
CA VAL A 205 24.49 5.36 -4.19
C VAL A 205 24.96 6.67 -3.58
N LEU A 206 24.02 7.53 -3.19
CA LEU A 206 24.30 8.88 -2.73
C LEU A 206 24.15 9.00 -1.21
N HIS A 207 25.19 9.43 -0.52
CA HIS A 207 25.23 9.61 0.94
C HIS A 207 25.05 11.08 1.29
N VAL A 208 23.93 11.42 1.92
CA VAL A 208 23.55 12.81 2.22
C VAL A 208 22.94 12.96 3.60
N THR A 209 22.80 14.22 4.04
CA THR A 209 22.02 14.64 5.21
C THR A 209 20.82 15.46 4.76
N GLY A 210 19.86 15.69 5.66
CA GLY A 210 18.68 16.52 5.38
C GLY A 210 17.52 15.82 4.72
N VAL A 211 17.56 14.49 4.57
CA VAL A 211 16.52 13.68 3.93
C VAL A 211 15.35 13.29 4.87
N GLY A 212 15.31 13.84 6.07
CA GLY A 212 14.29 13.56 7.08
C GLY A 212 14.84 12.74 8.24
N ARG A 213 14.04 12.57 9.30
CA ARG A 213 14.43 11.91 10.55
C ARG A 213 14.02 10.44 10.60
N THR A 214 13.07 10.07 9.77
CA THR A 214 12.37 8.78 9.82
C THR A 214 12.91 7.77 8.81
N VAL A 215 13.74 8.19 7.86
CA VAL A 215 14.24 7.35 6.76
C VAL A 215 15.71 6.98 6.92
N GLY A 216 16.06 5.73 6.64
CA GLY A 216 17.44 5.25 6.51
C GLY A 216 18.02 5.45 5.11
N GLY A 217 17.16 5.50 4.12
CA GLY A 217 17.41 5.75 2.71
C GLY A 217 16.12 5.79 1.94
N TYR A 218 16.18 6.03 0.64
CA TYR A 218 15.04 5.91 -0.25
C TYR A 218 15.47 5.74 -1.72
N PHE A 219 14.66 5.05 -2.50
CA PHE A 219 14.67 5.03 -3.95
C PHE A 219 13.66 6.04 -4.48
N SER A 220 13.97 6.75 -5.56
CA SER A 220 13.05 7.64 -6.27
C SER A 220 12.91 7.22 -7.72
N SER A 221 11.72 6.83 -8.13
CA SER A 221 11.41 6.46 -9.52
C SER A 221 11.56 7.64 -10.48
N VAL A 222 11.44 8.87 -9.98
CA VAL A 222 11.61 10.12 -10.75
C VAL A 222 12.98 10.20 -11.40
N ASP A 223 14.02 9.69 -10.74
CA ASP A 223 15.40 9.75 -11.22
C ASP A 223 15.66 8.88 -12.47
N GLY A 224 14.75 7.96 -12.79
CA GLY A 224 14.81 7.15 -14.01
C GLY A 224 14.27 7.82 -15.27
N TYR A 225 13.83 9.08 -15.21
CA TYR A 225 13.27 9.81 -16.36
C TYR A 225 14.19 10.93 -16.86
N PRO A 226 14.11 11.30 -18.17
CA PRO A 226 14.74 12.52 -18.68
C PRO A 226 14.19 13.78 -18.00
N ASN A 227 15.00 14.82 -17.90
CA ASN A 227 14.59 16.12 -17.31
C ASN A 227 13.47 16.80 -18.08
N GLU A 228 13.30 16.50 -19.36
CA GLU A 228 12.16 16.95 -20.17
C GLU A 228 10.83 16.40 -19.68
N VAL A 229 10.85 15.18 -19.10
CA VAL A 229 9.68 14.51 -18.50
C VAL A 229 9.48 14.96 -17.06
N ARG A 230 10.55 14.92 -16.25
CA ARG A 230 10.58 15.30 -14.84
C ARG A 230 11.75 16.21 -14.55
N SER A 231 11.48 17.50 -14.38
CA SER A 231 12.51 18.53 -14.19
C SER A 231 13.29 18.41 -12.89
N ASP A 232 12.81 17.61 -11.95
CA ASP A 232 13.44 17.27 -10.68
C ASP A 232 14.22 15.96 -10.71
N SER A 233 14.27 15.27 -11.85
CA SER A 233 15.04 14.04 -12.04
C SER A 233 16.56 14.30 -11.92
N ASN A 234 17.24 13.36 -11.32
CA ASN A 234 18.70 13.30 -11.34
C ASN A 234 19.25 12.53 -12.55
N GLU A 235 18.41 12.05 -13.45
CA GLU A 235 18.80 11.29 -14.64
C GLU A 235 19.85 10.21 -14.33
N GLY A 236 19.45 9.16 -13.62
CA GLY A 236 20.29 8.03 -13.29
C GLY A 236 19.62 7.01 -12.40
N GLN A 237 20.02 5.75 -12.53
CA GLN A 237 19.59 4.68 -11.62
C GLN A 237 20.23 4.92 -10.25
N MET A 238 19.45 5.42 -9.28
CA MET A 238 20.02 5.82 -8.00
C MET A 238 19.12 5.58 -6.81
N PHE A 239 19.73 5.48 -5.65
CA PHE A 239 19.05 5.57 -4.36
C PHE A 239 19.92 6.33 -3.34
N ILE A 240 19.25 6.87 -2.35
CA ILE A 240 19.79 7.80 -1.40
C ILE A 240 19.97 7.11 -0.06
N MET A 241 21.14 7.29 0.57
CA MET A 241 21.47 6.77 1.89
C MET A 241 21.59 7.91 2.89
N HIS A 242 20.84 7.85 3.97
CA HIS A 242 20.86 8.86 5.03
C HIS A 242 22.17 8.74 5.84
N ALA A 243 22.96 9.79 5.85
CA ALA A 243 24.27 9.82 6.49
C ALA A 243 24.33 10.59 7.81
N GLU A 244 23.19 11.09 8.33
CA GLU A 244 23.15 11.87 9.55
C GLU A 244 23.05 10.97 10.79
N ARG A 245 24.09 11.05 11.64
CA ARG A 245 24.11 10.30 12.90
C ARG A 245 23.13 10.89 13.91
N GLY A 246 22.45 10.02 14.64
CA GLY A 246 21.47 10.42 15.68
C GLY A 246 20.02 10.44 15.19
N TYR A 247 19.82 10.26 13.88
CA TYR A 247 18.55 9.95 13.24
C TYR A 247 18.63 8.52 12.68
N ASN A 248 17.83 8.16 11.71
CA ASN A 248 17.90 6.82 11.11
C ASN A 248 19.12 6.57 10.19
N GLY A 249 19.99 7.56 10.03
CA GLY A 249 21.23 7.40 9.28
C GLY A 249 22.18 6.37 9.91
N SER A 250 22.75 5.52 9.10
CA SER A 250 23.62 4.42 9.53
C SER A 250 25.02 4.52 8.93
N ASP A 251 26.02 4.03 9.70
CA ASP A 251 27.42 3.99 9.22
C ASP A 251 27.56 2.95 8.10
N PRO A 252 28.30 3.25 7.00
CA PRO A 252 28.58 2.29 5.96
C PRO A 252 29.13 0.97 6.49
N GLY A 253 28.55 -0.15 6.02
CA GLY A 253 28.92 -1.50 6.43
C GLY A 253 28.36 -1.92 7.79
N SER A 254 27.50 -1.13 8.44
CA SER A 254 26.66 -1.63 9.53
C SER A 254 25.54 -2.52 8.97
N GLU A 255 24.97 -3.37 9.79
CA GLU A 255 23.88 -4.25 9.37
C GLU A 255 22.69 -3.45 8.83
N SER A 256 22.25 -2.40 9.53
CA SER A 256 21.14 -1.54 9.07
C SER A 256 21.47 -0.83 7.74
N TYR A 257 22.71 -0.36 7.54
CA TYR A 257 23.11 0.23 6.28
C TYR A 257 23.06 -0.79 5.13
N MET A 258 23.55 -2.01 5.35
CA MET A 258 23.54 -3.05 4.30
C MET A 258 22.13 -3.59 4.04
N SER A 259 21.29 -3.60 5.07
CA SER A 259 19.85 -3.90 4.97
C SER A 259 19.15 -2.89 4.06
N THR A 260 19.34 -1.58 4.35
CA THR A 260 18.79 -0.50 3.51
C THR A 260 19.29 -0.58 2.06
N LEU A 261 20.60 -0.87 1.82
CA LEU A 261 21.10 -1.06 0.45
C LEU A 261 20.36 -2.18 -0.31
N ALA A 262 20.09 -3.30 0.35
CA ALA A 262 19.38 -4.42 -0.27
C ALA A 262 17.90 -4.09 -0.52
N HIS A 263 17.29 -3.33 0.37
CA HIS A 263 15.92 -2.85 0.31
C HIS A 263 15.72 -1.90 -0.89
N GLU A 264 16.51 -0.81 -0.95
CA GLU A 264 16.39 0.20 -2.00
C GLU A 264 16.74 -0.37 -3.39
N PHE A 265 17.70 -1.28 -3.46
CA PHE A 265 18.03 -1.94 -4.71
C PHE A 265 16.90 -2.86 -5.20
N GLN A 266 16.14 -3.48 -4.30
CA GLN A 266 14.95 -4.26 -4.67
C GLN A 266 13.87 -3.35 -5.28
N HIS A 267 13.61 -2.17 -4.71
CA HIS A 267 12.68 -1.20 -5.28
C HIS A 267 13.08 -0.76 -6.69
N MET A 268 14.36 -0.48 -6.91
CA MET A 268 14.88 -0.14 -8.23
C MET A 268 14.61 -1.24 -9.27
N ILE A 269 14.85 -2.51 -8.91
CA ILE A 269 14.56 -3.65 -9.77
C ILE A 269 13.05 -3.75 -10.03
N SER A 270 12.25 -3.61 -8.99
CA SER A 270 10.80 -3.68 -9.10
C SER A 270 10.24 -2.61 -10.02
N PHE A 271 10.69 -1.37 -9.88
CA PHE A 271 10.28 -0.26 -10.74
C PHE A 271 10.49 -0.56 -12.23
N ASN A 272 11.61 -1.20 -12.57
CA ASN A 272 11.88 -1.60 -13.95
C ASN A 272 10.96 -2.72 -14.45
N GLN A 273 10.54 -3.65 -13.60
CA GLN A 273 9.91 -4.89 -14.02
C GLN A 273 8.42 -4.99 -13.74
N THR A 274 7.94 -4.32 -12.70
CA THR A 274 6.58 -4.48 -12.20
C THR A 274 5.71 -3.31 -12.62
N HIS A 275 4.48 -3.60 -13.02
CA HIS A 275 3.48 -2.61 -13.37
C HIS A 275 2.43 -2.50 -12.26
N ALA A 276 2.17 -1.27 -11.80
CA ALA A 276 1.15 -0.95 -10.79
C ALA A 276 1.17 -1.92 -9.58
N PRO A 277 2.30 -2.06 -8.86
CA PRO A 277 2.36 -2.93 -7.69
C PRO A 277 1.56 -2.32 -6.55
N SER A 278 0.97 -3.18 -5.72
CA SER A 278 0.42 -2.72 -4.44
C SER A 278 1.55 -2.47 -3.46
N LEU A 279 1.59 -1.29 -2.83
CA LEU A 279 2.69 -0.86 -1.94
C LEU A 279 2.99 -1.87 -0.81
N TRP A 280 1.97 -2.48 -0.20
CA TRP A 280 2.19 -3.50 0.83
C TRP A 280 2.96 -4.75 0.33
N LEU A 281 2.79 -5.09 -0.96
CA LEU A 281 3.57 -6.17 -1.60
C LEU A 281 4.99 -5.71 -1.95
N GLU A 282 5.16 -4.46 -2.35
CA GLU A 282 6.47 -3.90 -2.66
C GLU A 282 7.36 -3.84 -1.42
N GLU A 283 6.85 -3.27 -0.35
CA GLU A 283 7.58 -3.15 0.90
C GLU A 283 7.89 -4.52 1.53
N GLY A 284 6.92 -5.44 1.45
CA GLY A 284 7.17 -6.81 1.89
C GLY A 284 8.23 -7.53 1.06
N ALA A 285 8.30 -7.28 -0.25
CA ALA A 285 9.33 -7.82 -1.13
C ALA A 285 10.71 -7.22 -0.85
N ALA A 286 10.79 -5.91 -0.57
CA ALA A 286 12.02 -5.24 -0.20
C ALA A 286 12.58 -5.77 1.14
N GLN A 287 11.72 -5.98 2.14
CA GLN A 287 12.13 -6.63 3.38
C GLN A 287 12.52 -8.11 3.19
N LEU A 288 11.90 -8.82 2.24
CA LEU A 288 12.37 -10.15 1.86
C LEU A 288 13.77 -10.10 1.22
N ALA A 289 14.09 -9.04 0.43
CA ALA A 289 15.42 -8.87 -0.14
C ALA A 289 16.49 -8.64 0.94
N GLU A 290 16.18 -7.86 1.99
CA GLU A 290 17.05 -7.72 3.16
C GLU A 290 17.38 -9.10 3.75
N ARG A 291 16.37 -9.90 4.00
CA ARG A 291 16.49 -11.25 4.55
C ARG A 291 17.28 -12.19 3.65
N LEU A 292 17.00 -12.24 2.34
CA LEU A 292 17.70 -13.10 1.38
C LEU A 292 19.19 -12.74 1.30
N ASN A 293 19.53 -11.48 1.55
CA ASN A 293 20.89 -11.01 1.68
C ASN A 293 21.50 -11.24 3.09
N GLY A 294 20.74 -11.80 4.04
CA GLY A 294 21.20 -12.14 5.38
C GLY A 294 21.45 -10.92 6.26
N TYR A 295 20.62 -9.87 6.12
CA TYR A 295 20.69 -8.64 6.92
C TYR A 295 19.48 -8.43 7.81
N ALA A 296 18.46 -9.07 7.79
CA ALA A 296 17.31 -8.88 8.67
C ALA A 296 16.94 -10.20 9.35
N GLU A 297 17.60 -10.51 10.46
CA GLU A 297 17.20 -11.64 11.29
C GLU A 297 15.89 -11.35 12.05
N THR A 298 15.66 -10.08 12.41
CA THR A 298 14.44 -9.66 13.13
C THR A 298 13.95 -8.33 12.57
N VAL A 299 12.87 -8.38 11.83
CA VAL A 299 12.17 -7.18 11.33
C VAL A 299 11.25 -6.69 12.45
N THR A 300 11.53 -5.51 13.02
CA THR A 300 10.78 -4.98 14.17
C THR A 300 9.34 -4.64 13.84
N SER A 301 9.03 -4.28 12.61
CA SER A 301 7.66 -4.03 12.13
C SER A 301 6.72 -5.23 12.33
N VAL A 302 7.26 -6.45 12.42
CA VAL A 302 6.49 -7.65 12.74
C VAL A 302 5.85 -7.57 14.13
N TYR A 303 6.51 -6.91 15.10
CA TYR A 303 5.93 -6.72 16.45
C TYR A 303 4.75 -5.74 16.42
N ASP A 304 4.81 -4.72 15.57
CA ASP A 304 3.71 -3.76 15.42
C ASP A 304 2.51 -4.40 14.73
N PHE A 305 2.73 -5.25 13.72
CA PHE A 305 1.66 -6.05 13.14
C PHE A 305 1.09 -7.05 14.15
N ALA A 306 1.93 -7.72 14.92
CA ALA A 306 1.45 -8.67 15.94
C ALA A 306 0.65 -7.97 17.05
N ALA A 307 0.98 -6.72 17.36
CA ALA A 307 0.19 -5.90 18.29
C ALA A 307 -1.15 -5.43 17.69
N ASN A 308 -1.23 -5.29 16.36
CA ASN A 308 -2.38 -4.80 15.60
C ASN A 308 -2.74 -5.75 14.44
N PRO A 309 -3.11 -7.02 14.72
CA PRO A 309 -3.35 -8.03 13.70
C PRO A 309 -4.62 -7.78 12.88
N ASP A 310 -5.42 -6.79 13.25
CA ASP A 310 -6.55 -6.25 12.53
C ASP A 310 -6.18 -5.18 11.50
N THR A 311 -4.89 -4.88 11.32
CA THR A 311 -4.41 -4.05 10.21
C THR A 311 -4.82 -4.68 8.87
N GLN A 312 -5.44 -3.88 8.00
CA GLN A 312 -5.82 -4.33 6.66
C GLN A 312 -4.57 -4.67 5.84
N LEU A 313 -4.40 -5.93 5.45
CA LEU A 313 -3.18 -6.40 4.79
C LEU A 313 -2.98 -5.77 3.40
N ASN A 314 -4.05 -5.67 2.61
CA ASN A 314 -4.00 -5.26 1.20
C ASN A 314 -4.20 -3.75 0.98
N THR A 315 -3.79 -2.94 1.92
CA THR A 315 -3.80 -1.48 1.84
C THR A 315 -2.58 -0.89 2.53
N TRP A 316 -2.40 0.42 2.39
CA TRP A 316 -1.37 1.17 3.08
C TRP A 316 -2.01 2.26 3.95
N GLY A 317 -1.50 2.46 5.16
CA GLY A 317 -2.13 3.35 6.15
C GLY A 317 -1.78 4.82 5.95
N GLU A 318 -2.62 5.69 6.51
CA GLU A 318 -2.32 7.10 6.68
C GLU A 318 -1.54 7.24 7.99
N GLY A 319 -0.28 7.56 7.99
CA GLY A 319 0.59 7.86 9.13
C GLY A 319 -0.11 8.14 10.48
N THR A 320 -0.77 7.16 11.06
CA THR A 320 -1.38 7.23 12.40
C THR A 320 -0.29 7.13 13.47
N ALA A 321 -0.62 7.29 14.75
CA ALA A 321 0.30 7.32 15.88
C ALA A 321 1.30 6.13 15.97
N GLY A 322 1.13 5.07 15.17
CA GLY A 322 2.06 3.95 15.00
C GLY A 322 2.75 3.92 13.63
N GLY A 323 2.50 4.91 12.74
CA GLY A 323 3.02 4.91 11.38
C GLY A 323 2.53 3.72 10.55
N ASN A 324 3.21 3.43 9.43
CA ASN A 324 2.93 2.29 8.57
C ASN A 324 3.61 0.98 9.02
N SER A 325 4.23 0.97 10.20
CA SER A 325 5.05 -0.15 10.68
C SER A 325 4.29 -1.48 10.69
N ALA A 326 3.01 -1.49 11.09
CA ALA A 326 2.19 -2.69 11.04
C ALA A 326 1.95 -3.20 9.60
N HIS A 327 1.83 -2.31 8.61
CA HIS A 327 1.71 -2.70 7.20
C HIS A 327 3.00 -3.31 6.67
N TYR A 328 4.17 -2.74 7.01
CA TYR A 328 5.47 -3.34 6.74
C TYR A 328 5.56 -4.75 7.31
N GLY A 329 5.22 -4.90 8.60
CA GLY A 329 5.24 -6.21 9.27
C GLY A 329 4.31 -7.23 8.63
N GLY A 330 3.10 -6.83 8.25
CA GLY A 330 2.13 -7.68 7.55
C GLY A 330 2.63 -8.11 6.17
N GLY A 331 3.18 -7.18 5.39
CA GLY A 331 3.76 -7.46 4.07
C GLY A 331 4.95 -8.43 4.15
N TYR A 332 5.90 -8.18 5.07
CA TYR A 332 7.03 -9.07 5.29
C TYR A 332 6.62 -10.49 5.72
N LEU A 333 5.67 -10.58 6.68
CA LEU A 333 5.15 -11.85 7.13
C LEU A 333 4.46 -12.60 5.98
N PHE A 334 3.71 -11.89 5.13
CA PHE A 334 3.03 -12.51 4.00
C PHE A 334 4.03 -13.11 3.00
N TRP A 335 5.05 -12.34 2.56
CA TRP A 335 6.10 -12.85 1.68
C TRP A 335 6.88 -14.01 2.30
N SER A 336 7.21 -13.90 3.58
CA SER A 336 7.91 -14.97 4.32
C SER A 336 7.07 -16.24 4.43
N TYR A 337 5.75 -16.08 4.65
CA TYR A 337 4.80 -17.18 4.65
C TYR A 337 4.70 -17.88 3.29
N LEU A 338 4.61 -17.09 2.22
CA LEU A 338 4.60 -17.65 0.86
C LEU A 338 5.89 -18.41 0.57
N TYR A 339 7.04 -17.88 0.96
CA TYR A 339 8.35 -18.50 0.81
C TYR A 339 8.42 -19.84 1.54
N ASP A 340 8.00 -19.87 2.79
CA ASP A 340 8.02 -21.09 3.63
C ASP A 340 7.01 -22.14 3.15
N ARG A 341 5.85 -21.70 2.65
CA ARG A 341 4.76 -22.59 2.22
C ARG A 341 4.95 -23.15 0.82
N PHE A 342 5.31 -22.33 -0.13
CA PHE A 342 5.33 -22.68 -1.55
C PHE A 342 6.74 -22.84 -2.11
N GLY A 343 7.76 -22.45 -1.36
CA GLY A 343 9.16 -22.57 -1.74
C GLY A 343 9.67 -21.44 -2.62
N GLU A 344 11.00 -21.33 -2.67
CA GLU A 344 11.72 -20.27 -3.34
C GLU A 344 11.34 -20.09 -4.82
N ASP A 345 11.23 -21.18 -5.56
CA ASP A 345 10.97 -21.11 -7.01
C ASP A 345 9.63 -20.47 -7.37
N ILE A 346 8.59 -20.73 -6.57
CA ILE A 346 7.26 -20.13 -6.75
C ILE A 346 7.31 -18.65 -6.41
N VAL A 347 7.92 -18.32 -5.27
CA VAL A 347 8.00 -16.92 -4.80
C VAL A 347 8.88 -16.08 -5.72
N ARG A 348 9.95 -16.64 -6.27
CA ARG A 348 10.77 -15.97 -7.28
C ARG A 348 10.00 -15.69 -8.58
N LYS A 349 9.14 -16.59 -9.02
CA LYS A 349 8.25 -16.33 -10.18
C LYS A 349 7.29 -15.18 -9.92
N LEU A 350 6.73 -15.10 -8.70
CA LEU A 350 5.90 -13.97 -8.29
C LEU A 350 6.70 -12.67 -8.24
N ALA A 351 7.89 -12.69 -7.62
CA ALA A 351 8.77 -11.53 -7.50
C ALA A 351 9.19 -10.95 -8.86
N ARG A 352 9.24 -11.78 -9.89
CA ARG A 352 9.55 -11.41 -11.29
C ARG A 352 8.32 -11.23 -12.18
N SER A 353 7.13 -11.31 -11.60
CA SER A 353 5.91 -11.06 -12.37
C SER A 353 5.83 -9.60 -12.78
N PRO A 354 5.43 -9.29 -14.03
CA PRO A 354 5.17 -7.91 -14.45
C PRO A 354 4.00 -7.28 -13.67
N GLU A 355 3.15 -8.10 -13.08
CA GLU A 355 2.08 -7.69 -12.18
C GLU A 355 2.38 -8.23 -10.79
N ARG A 356 2.36 -7.37 -9.76
CA ARG A 356 2.52 -7.78 -8.37
C ARG A 356 1.25 -7.45 -7.60
N SER A 357 0.30 -8.37 -7.71
CA SER A 357 -1.02 -8.28 -7.11
C SER A 357 -1.45 -9.62 -6.52
N PRO A 358 -2.46 -9.68 -5.66
CA PRO A 358 -3.06 -10.93 -5.20
C PRO A 358 -3.46 -11.85 -6.37
N GLN A 359 -3.98 -11.31 -7.46
CA GLN A 359 -4.40 -12.06 -8.65
C GLN A 359 -3.19 -12.66 -9.40
N ALA A 360 -2.13 -11.88 -9.54
CA ALA A 360 -0.88 -12.36 -10.14
C ALA A 360 -0.30 -13.54 -9.35
N PHE A 361 -0.35 -13.49 -8.01
CA PHE A 361 0.07 -14.58 -7.16
C PHE A 361 -0.76 -15.85 -7.37
N ILE A 362 -2.09 -15.74 -7.38
CA ILE A 362 -2.98 -16.88 -7.64
C ILE A 362 -2.71 -17.46 -9.02
N LYS A 363 -2.48 -16.61 -10.02
CA LYS A 363 -2.11 -17.04 -11.37
C LYS A 363 -0.77 -17.79 -11.39
N VAL A 364 0.25 -17.32 -10.70
CA VAL A 364 1.56 -17.99 -10.59
C VAL A 364 1.41 -19.38 -9.97
N LEU A 365 0.59 -19.54 -8.93
CA LEU A 365 0.29 -20.83 -8.33
C LEU A 365 -0.39 -21.77 -9.35
N ALA A 366 -1.42 -21.28 -10.03
CA ALA A 366 -2.17 -22.09 -11.01
C ALA A 366 -1.29 -22.51 -12.19
N ASP A 367 -0.51 -21.60 -12.78
CA ASP A 367 0.44 -21.86 -13.89
C ASP A 367 1.56 -22.82 -13.46
N SER A 368 1.88 -22.88 -12.17
CA SER A 368 2.85 -23.83 -11.61
C SER A 368 2.22 -25.17 -11.19
N GLY A 369 0.93 -25.37 -11.44
CA GLY A 369 0.20 -26.62 -11.12
C GLY A 369 -0.07 -26.79 -9.63
N VAL A 370 0.02 -25.73 -8.82
CA VAL A 370 -0.23 -25.77 -7.39
C VAL A 370 -1.72 -25.62 -7.13
N THR A 371 -2.33 -26.58 -6.45
CA THR A 371 -3.76 -26.58 -6.14
C THR A 371 -3.98 -26.71 -4.63
N ASN A 372 -5.14 -26.23 -4.19
CA ASN A 372 -5.60 -26.43 -2.82
C ASN A 372 -5.87 -27.93 -2.58
N SER A 373 -5.17 -28.55 -1.63
CA SER A 373 -5.25 -29.97 -1.34
C SER A 373 -6.64 -30.43 -0.80
N GLU A 374 -7.44 -29.52 -0.23
CA GLU A 374 -8.78 -29.83 0.27
C GLU A 374 -9.84 -29.85 -0.85
N THR A 375 -9.69 -29.00 -1.86
CA THR A 375 -10.69 -28.83 -2.92
C THR A 375 -10.27 -29.40 -4.28
N ALA A 376 -8.96 -29.68 -4.45
CA ALA A 376 -8.32 -30.00 -5.72
C ALA A 376 -8.53 -28.95 -6.83
N LYS A 377 -8.80 -27.69 -6.44
CA LYS A 377 -8.98 -26.55 -7.33
C LYS A 377 -7.82 -25.57 -7.19
N PRO A 378 -7.63 -24.63 -8.14
CA PRO A 378 -6.75 -23.49 -7.93
C PRO A 378 -7.10 -22.77 -6.64
N PHE A 379 -6.10 -22.20 -5.98
CA PHE A 379 -6.32 -21.38 -4.80
C PHE A 379 -7.05 -20.09 -5.15
N THR A 380 -7.79 -19.56 -4.18
CA THR A 380 -8.21 -18.16 -4.15
C THR A 380 -7.32 -17.37 -3.17
N PHE A 381 -7.30 -16.05 -3.28
CA PHE A 381 -6.54 -15.23 -2.36
C PHE A 381 -7.07 -15.33 -0.92
N GLU A 382 -8.39 -15.41 -0.77
CA GLU A 382 -9.07 -15.58 0.52
C GLU A 382 -8.67 -16.88 1.23
N GLU A 383 -8.49 -17.97 0.48
CA GLU A 383 -8.01 -19.25 1.03
C GLU A 383 -6.58 -19.15 1.54
N ILE A 384 -5.68 -18.49 0.78
CA ILE A 384 -4.29 -18.26 1.19
C ILE A 384 -4.24 -17.36 2.43
N PHE A 385 -5.01 -16.26 2.43
CA PHE A 385 -5.10 -15.36 3.57
C PHE A 385 -5.65 -16.07 4.82
N SER A 386 -6.66 -16.92 4.65
CA SER A 386 -7.22 -17.71 5.77
C SER A 386 -6.17 -18.59 6.45
N ASP A 387 -5.32 -19.24 5.66
CA ASP A 387 -4.24 -20.06 6.18
C ASP A 387 -3.11 -19.19 6.79
N PHE A 388 -2.80 -18.05 6.19
CA PHE A 388 -1.86 -17.05 6.72
C PHE A 388 -2.29 -16.51 8.09
N ALA A 389 -3.58 -16.20 8.27
CA ALA A 389 -4.10 -15.75 9.55
C ALA A 389 -3.90 -16.80 10.67
N VAL A 390 -4.03 -18.09 10.33
CA VAL A 390 -3.70 -19.16 11.27
C VAL A 390 -2.19 -19.23 11.54
N ALA A 391 -1.36 -19.17 10.48
CA ALA A 391 0.08 -19.24 10.59
C ALA A 391 0.66 -18.12 11.49
N ASN A 392 0.12 -16.91 11.38
CA ASN A 392 0.50 -15.78 12.22
C ASN A 392 0.31 -16.06 13.72
N TYR A 393 -0.81 -16.68 14.08
CA TYR A 393 -1.08 -17.02 15.47
C TYR A 393 -0.24 -18.21 15.98
N VAL A 394 -0.03 -19.20 15.13
CA VAL A 394 0.70 -20.45 15.46
C VAL A 394 2.22 -20.22 15.51
N GLY A 395 2.74 -19.30 14.71
CA GLY A 395 4.17 -19.04 14.60
C GLY A 395 4.94 -20.22 13.99
N ARG A 396 6.02 -20.65 14.64
CA ARG A 396 6.88 -21.76 14.16
C ARG A 396 6.39 -23.16 14.51
N GLN A 397 5.33 -23.28 15.27
CA GLN A 397 4.86 -24.60 15.67
C GLN A 397 4.28 -25.37 14.49
N SER A 398 4.92 -26.45 14.05
CA SER A 398 4.39 -27.29 12.99
C SER A 398 3.10 -28.00 13.43
N ILE A 399 2.04 -27.84 12.65
CA ILE A 399 0.74 -28.50 12.87
C ILE A 399 0.61 -29.72 11.96
N GLU A 400 1.05 -29.62 10.72
CA GLU A 400 0.93 -30.67 9.71
C GLU A 400 2.31 -31.16 9.32
N ALA A 401 2.54 -32.47 9.43
CA ALA A 401 3.82 -33.06 9.05
C ALA A 401 4.12 -32.85 7.57
N GLY A 402 5.25 -32.23 7.26
CA GLY A 402 5.70 -31.97 5.89
C GLY A 402 4.97 -30.86 5.15
N SER A 403 4.21 -30.03 5.88
CA SER A 403 3.50 -28.87 5.34
C SER A 403 3.75 -27.64 6.21
N ASN A 404 3.97 -26.48 5.60
CA ASN A 404 4.04 -25.19 6.27
C ASN A 404 2.74 -24.37 6.03
N ARG A 405 1.63 -25.03 5.86
CA ARG A 405 0.34 -24.40 5.59
C ARG A 405 -0.08 -23.44 6.71
N PHE A 406 0.15 -23.83 7.96
CA PHE A 406 -0.31 -23.12 9.14
C PHE A 406 0.81 -22.67 10.06
N ASN A 407 2.05 -22.59 9.56
CA ASN A 407 3.20 -22.17 10.36
C ASN A 407 4.30 -21.59 9.50
N TYR A 408 5.25 -20.95 10.16
CA TYR A 408 6.50 -20.49 9.57
C TYR A 408 7.61 -21.51 9.83
N ALA A 409 8.45 -21.79 8.82
CA ALA A 409 9.58 -22.69 8.96
C ALA A 409 10.88 -21.95 9.31
N THR A 410 11.04 -20.72 8.80
CA THR A 410 12.34 -20.03 8.73
C THR A 410 12.44 -18.76 9.56
N ILE A 411 11.32 -18.20 10.02
CA ILE A 411 11.28 -16.97 10.84
C ILE A 411 10.52 -17.19 12.13
N ASP A 412 10.87 -16.43 13.17
CA ASP A 412 10.11 -16.35 14.41
C ASP A 412 9.06 -15.24 14.30
N VAL A 413 7.85 -15.55 14.72
CA VAL A 413 6.72 -14.62 14.71
C VAL A 413 6.32 -14.34 16.15
N PRO A 414 6.24 -13.07 16.58
CA PRO A 414 5.79 -12.74 17.92
C PRO A 414 4.33 -13.13 18.13
N PRO A 415 3.88 -13.35 19.38
CA PRO A 415 2.49 -13.68 19.66
C PRO A 415 1.54 -12.58 19.18
N MET A 416 0.51 -12.96 18.41
CA MET A 416 -0.54 -12.05 17.97
C MET A 416 -1.40 -11.56 19.14
N SER A 417 -1.70 -10.28 19.17
CA SER A 417 -2.65 -9.70 20.13
C SER A 417 -4.03 -10.30 19.97
N THR A 418 -4.72 -10.52 21.09
CA THR A 418 -6.10 -10.97 21.10
C THR A 418 -7.04 -9.86 21.56
N ARG A 419 -8.20 -9.76 20.93
CA ARG A 419 -9.27 -8.80 21.32
C ARG A 419 -9.74 -9.07 22.73
N ASN A 420 -9.93 -10.35 23.07
CA ASN A 420 -10.32 -10.79 24.38
C ASN A 420 -9.74 -12.17 24.69
N SER A 421 -9.48 -12.43 25.99
CA SER A 421 -9.19 -13.75 26.54
C SER A 421 -10.32 -14.11 27.50
N LEU A 422 -11.16 -15.07 27.10
CA LEU A 422 -12.40 -15.43 27.77
C LEU A 422 -12.21 -16.72 28.58
N ASN A 423 -12.74 -16.72 29.81
CA ASN A 423 -12.72 -17.85 30.73
C ASN A 423 -14.15 -18.24 31.12
N ASN A 424 -14.31 -19.31 31.94
CA ASN A 424 -15.63 -19.82 32.38
C ASN A 424 -16.62 -18.76 32.93
N GLY A 425 -16.13 -17.70 33.58
CA GLY A 425 -16.94 -16.63 34.14
C GLY A 425 -17.41 -15.58 33.14
N ASP A 426 -16.82 -15.57 31.95
CA ASP A 426 -17.09 -14.57 30.91
C ASP A 426 -18.19 -15.03 29.94
N TYR A 427 -18.61 -16.29 30.03
CA TYR A 427 -19.69 -16.84 29.20
C TYR A 427 -21.05 -16.67 29.88
N PRO A 428 -22.12 -16.32 29.16
CA PRO A 428 -22.18 -16.05 27.72
C PRO A 428 -21.54 -14.71 27.34
N TYR A 429 -20.71 -14.70 26.30
CA TYR A 429 -20.09 -13.53 25.73
C TYR A 429 -20.82 -13.13 24.45
N ASN A 430 -21.13 -11.84 24.30
CA ASN A 430 -21.79 -11.30 23.11
C ASN A 430 -21.13 -9.99 22.76
N VAL A 431 -20.74 -9.81 21.49
CA VAL A 431 -20.11 -8.59 21.01
C VAL A 431 -20.59 -8.28 19.59
N ARG A 432 -20.72 -6.99 19.29
CA ARG A 432 -20.86 -6.45 17.92
C ARG A 432 -19.64 -5.58 17.63
N GLU A 433 -18.91 -5.96 16.58
CA GLU A 433 -17.68 -5.26 16.18
C GLU A 433 -17.59 -5.13 14.67
N ALA A 434 -16.59 -4.38 14.22
CA ALA A 434 -16.15 -4.34 12.83
C ALA A 434 -14.63 -4.54 12.80
N VAL A 435 -14.16 -5.20 11.74
CA VAL A 435 -12.75 -5.45 11.49
C VAL A 435 -12.43 -5.08 10.03
N PRO A 436 -11.28 -4.43 9.75
CA PRO A 436 -10.85 -4.12 8.40
C PRO A 436 -10.76 -5.37 7.52
N GLN A 437 -10.98 -5.21 6.21
CA GLN A 437 -10.83 -6.31 5.25
C GLN A 437 -9.41 -6.88 5.33
N PHE A 438 -9.25 -8.20 5.27
CA PHE A 438 -7.96 -8.87 5.43
C PHE A 438 -7.19 -8.48 6.72
N GLY A 439 -7.89 -8.00 7.75
CA GLY A 439 -7.45 -7.94 9.13
C GLY A 439 -8.04 -9.10 9.92
N THR A 440 -7.49 -9.40 11.09
CA THR A 440 -7.95 -10.54 11.90
C THR A 440 -8.19 -10.14 13.35
N HIS A 441 -9.40 -10.36 13.86
CA HIS A 441 -9.67 -10.34 15.29
C HIS A 441 -9.47 -11.75 15.86
N TYR A 442 -8.56 -11.87 16.84
CA TYR A 442 -8.35 -13.12 17.58
C TYR A 442 -9.05 -13.06 18.94
N TYR A 443 -9.79 -14.14 19.29
CA TYR A 443 -10.42 -14.32 20.61
C TYR A 443 -9.90 -15.60 21.24
N GLU A 444 -9.24 -15.47 22.38
CA GLU A 444 -8.77 -16.63 23.12
C GLU A 444 -9.89 -17.18 24.02
N LEU A 445 -10.16 -18.48 23.91
CA LEU A 445 -11.21 -19.19 24.64
C LEU A 445 -10.57 -20.21 25.56
N LYS A 446 -10.84 -20.07 26.85
CA LYS A 446 -10.44 -20.98 27.92
C LYS A 446 -11.66 -21.42 28.73
N GLY A 447 -11.66 -22.62 29.19
CA GLY A 447 -12.78 -23.12 30.01
C GLY A 447 -12.71 -24.60 30.30
N SER A 448 -13.60 -25.05 31.16
CA SER A 448 -13.77 -26.44 31.58
C SER A 448 -15.09 -27.04 31.09
N LYS A 449 -15.81 -26.38 30.24
CA LYS A 449 -17.10 -26.82 29.66
C LYS A 449 -17.12 -26.51 28.17
N PRO A 450 -17.79 -27.36 27.37
CA PRO A 450 -18.02 -27.08 25.98
C PRO A 450 -18.71 -25.72 25.77
N VAL A 451 -18.32 -25.02 24.69
CA VAL A 451 -18.95 -23.78 24.27
C VAL A 451 -19.43 -23.89 22.83
N SER A 452 -20.40 -23.08 22.49
CA SER A 452 -20.90 -22.92 21.12
C SER A 452 -20.65 -21.50 20.66
N VAL A 453 -19.86 -21.36 19.59
CA VAL A 453 -19.57 -20.07 18.94
C VAL A 453 -20.59 -19.86 17.84
N THR A 454 -21.38 -18.81 17.92
CA THR A 454 -22.28 -18.37 16.84
C THR A 454 -21.78 -17.06 16.25
N PHE A 455 -21.57 -17.04 14.95
CA PHE A 455 -21.12 -15.89 14.18
C PHE A 455 -22.20 -15.45 13.19
N ALA A 456 -22.34 -14.14 13.03
CA ALA A 456 -23.21 -13.55 12.04
C ALA A 456 -22.59 -12.26 11.48
N GLY A 457 -21.96 -12.36 10.32
CA GLY A 457 -21.35 -11.24 9.61
C GLY A 457 -22.32 -10.53 8.68
N SER A 458 -22.02 -9.28 8.32
CA SER A 458 -22.70 -8.59 7.23
C SER A 458 -22.61 -9.41 5.93
N THR A 459 -23.63 -9.33 5.10
CA THR A 459 -23.67 -10.01 3.79
C THR A 459 -23.28 -9.10 2.64
N VAL A 460 -23.26 -7.79 2.90
CA VAL A 460 -22.83 -6.75 1.97
C VAL A 460 -21.95 -5.74 2.69
N VAL A 461 -21.10 -5.06 1.92
CA VAL A 461 -20.24 -3.96 2.37
C VAL A 461 -20.21 -2.88 1.28
N PRO A 462 -20.16 -1.58 1.62
CA PRO A 462 -19.95 -0.54 0.63
C PRO A 462 -18.59 -0.66 -0.06
N LEU A 463 -18.52 -0.29 -1.34
CA LEU A 463 -17.23 -0.10 -2.04
C LEU A 463 -16.48 1.11 -1.47
N LEU A 464 -17.17 2.24 -1.39
CA LEU A 464 -16.66 3.51 -0.86
C LEU A 464 -17.38 3.88 0.44
N PRO A 465 -16.72 4.55 1.39
CA PRO A 465 -17.37 5.08 2.59
C PRO A 465 -18.27 6.31 2.29
N ALA A 466 -18.85 6.36 1.08
CA ALA A 466 -19.68 7.44 0.59
C ALA A 466 -21.13 7.27 1.06
N GLN A 467 -21.72 8.37 1.53
CA GLN A 467 -23.16 8.43 1.82
C GLN A 467 -23.93 8.97 0.60
N ASN A 468 -25.19 8.59 0.46
CA ASN A 468 -26.09 9.08 -0.59
C ASN A 468 -25.62 8.75 -2.03
N SER A 469 -25.00 7.60 -2.24
CA SER A 469 -24.77 7.04 -3.57
C SER A 469 -26.01 6.27 -4.03
N ASP A 470 -26.89 6.94 -4.76
CA ASP A 470 -28.09 6.33 -5.31
C ASP A 470 -27.82 5.86 -6.74
N GLY A 471 -27.86 4.54 -6.96
CA GLY A 471 -27.61 3.94 -8.27
C GLY A 471 -26.14 3.65 -8.57
N ALA A 472 -25.86 3.46 -9.84
CA ALA A 472 -24.51 3.19 -10.33
C ALA A 472 -23.78 4.49 -10.68
N PHE A 473 -22.45 4.46 -10.53
CA PHE A 473 -21.54 5.55 -10.86
C PHE A 473 -20.28 5.02 -11.53
N TRP A 474 -19.49 5.89 -12.14
CA TRP A 474 -18.16 5.55 -12.63
C TRP A 474 -17.13 5.73 -11.53
N TRP A 475 -16.25 4.74 -11.35
CA TRP A 475 -15.17 4.73 -10.38
C TRP A 475 -13.83 4.46 -11.06
N SER A 476 -12.81 5.24 -10.72
CA SER A 476 -11.46 5.16 -11.31
C SER A 476 -10.70 3.89 -10.95
N ASN A 477 -11.24 3.06 -10.05
CA ASN A 477 -10.49 2.10 -9.28
C ASN A 477 -9.44 2.78 -8.36
N ARG A 478 -8.66 1.96 -7.66
CA ARG A 478 -7.59 2.40 -6.77
C ARG A 478 -6.37 1.52 -7.00
N ALA A 479 -5.24 2.12 -7.30
CA ALA A 479 -3.93 1.47 -7.41
C ALA A 479 -2.83 2.53 -7.37
N ASP A 480 -1.63 2.11 -7.05
CA ASP A 480 -0.41 2.90 -7.22
C ASP A 480 0.05 2.82 -8.67
N GLN A 481 0.81 3.80 -9.16
CA GLN A 481 1.36 3.88 -10.52
C GLN A 481 0.33 3.61 -11.64
N SER A 482 -0.85 4.19 -11.51
CA SER A 482 -1.93 3.96 -12.46
C SER A 482 -2.35 5.23 -13.20
N ASN A 483 -2.86 5.05 -14.43
CA ASN A 483 -3.42 6.13 -15.22
C ASN A 483 -4.77 5.72 -15.84
N SER A 484 -5.82 5.79 -15.04
CA SER A 484 -7.17 5.41 -15.48
C SER A 484 -7.86 6.51 -16.25
N ARG A 485 -8.50 6.17 -17.37
CA ARG A 485 -9.07 7.11 -18.32
C ARG A 485 -10.50 6.74 -18.69
N LEU A 486 -11.41 7.72 -18.66
CA LEU A 486 -12.78 7.60 -19.14
C LEU A 486 -13.03 8.68 -20.21
N THR A 487 -13.09 8.29 -21.48
CA THR A 487 -13.04 9.21 -22.62
C THR A 487 -14.31 9.12 -23.47
N ARG A 488 -14.81 10.27 -23.94
CA ARG A 488 -15.97 10.35 -24.83
C ARG A 488 -15.78 11.48 -25.86
N GLU A 489 -16.24 11.28 -27.12
CA GLU A 489 -16.39 12.36 -28.10
C GLU A 489 -17.64 13.18 -27.78
N ILE A 490 -17.49 14.50 -27.75
CA ILE A 490 -18.56 15.49 -27.55
C ILE A 490 -18.71 16.31 -28.81
N ASP A 491 -19.94 16.44 -29.30
CA ASP A 491 -20.28 17.25 -30.50
C ASP A 491 -21.06 18.52 -30.11
N LEU A 492 -20.37 19.64 -30.04
CA LEU A 492 -20.96 20.96 -29.80
C LEU A 492 -21.11 21.78 -31.07
N THR A 493 -21.05 21.18 -32.29
CA THR A 493 -21.09 21.90 -33.58
C THR A 493 -22.36 22.69 -33.79
N ARG A 494 -23.45 22.39 -33.06
CA ARG A 494 -24.78 23.01 -33.24
C ARG A 494 -25.20 23.95 -32.12
N VAL A 495 -24.30 24.19 -31.14
CA VAL A 495 -24.59 25.06 -29.99
C VAL A 495 -23.58 26.19 -29.90
N ASN A 496 -23.98 27.31 -29.29
CA ASN A 496 -23.15 28.51 -29.13
C ASN A 496 -22.60 28.65 -27.71
N SER A 497 -23.11 27.82 -26.75
CA SER A 497 -22.64 27.73 -25.39
C SER A 497 -22.91 26.32 -24.88
N ALA A 498 -22.16 25.86 -23.92
CA ALA A 498 -22.41 24.57 -23.28
C ALA A 498 -21.81 24.52 -21.85
N THR A 499 -22.48 23.76 -20.98
CA THR A 499 -22.07 23.57 -19.60
C THR A 499 -21.99 22.08 -19.33
N LEU A 500 -20.83 21.63 -18.83
CA LEU A 500 -20.66 20.28 -18.31
C LEU A 500 -21.02 20.28 -16.82
N ASN A 501 -21.99 19.45 -16.43
CA ASN A 501 -22.35 19.22 -15.03
C ASN A 501 -22.04 17.78 -14.68
N PHE A 502 -21.57 17.53 -13.46
CA PHE A 502 -21.41 16.20 -12.90
C PHE A 502 -21.32 16.28 -11.37
N ARG A 503 -21.47 15.15 -10.71
CA ARG A 503 -21.15 14.98 -9.28
C ARG A 503 -19.86 14.20 -9.19
N THR A 504 -19.04 14.51 -8.16
CA THR A 504 -17.83 13.75 -7.86
C THR A 504 -17.70 13.49 -6.39
N TRP A 505 -17.09 12.37 -6.06
CA TRP A 505 -16.62 11.97 -4.75
C TRP A 505 -15.19 11.47 -4.90
N PHE A 506 -14.28 11.95 -4.08
CA PHE A 506 -12.90 11.49 -4.14
C PHE A 506 -12.22 11.52 -2.77
N ARG A 507 -11.27 10.60 -2.62
CA ARG A 507 -10.24 10.60 -1.63
C ARG A 507 -8.98 10.04 -2.27
N MET A 508 -8.02 10.91 -2.49
CA MET A 508 -6.76 10.68 -3.17
C MET A 508 -5.61 11.15 -2.29
N GLU A 509 -4.40 10.71 -2.53
CA GLU A 509 -3.25 11.22 -1.81
C GLU A 509 -3.03 12.69 -2.15
N GLU A 510 -2.92 13.54 -1.11
CA GLU A 510 -2.74 14.98 -1.28
C GLU A 510 -1.35 15.26 -1.87
N ASP A 511 -1.30 16.14 -2.90
CA ASP A 511 -0.10 16.62 -3.59
C ASP A 511 0.61 15.59 -4.51
N TYR A 512 0.18 14.34 -4.55
CA TYR A 512 0.78 13.27 -5.34
C TYR A 512 -0.16 12.68 -6.37
N ASP A 513 -1.37 12.31 -5.95
CA ASP A 513 -2.39 11.75 -6.81
C ASP A 513 -3.34 12.84 -7.31
N TYR A 514 -3.61 12.84 -8.61
CA TYR A 514 -4.49 13.84 -9.21
C TYR A 514 -5.54 13.21 -10.12
N ALA A 515 -6.74 13.80 -10.09
CA ALA A 515 -7.78 13.54 -11.09
C ALA A 515 -8.04 14.81 -11.92
N TYR A 516 -8.31 14.63 -13.21
CA TYR A 516 -8.48 15.74 -14.15
C TYR A 516 -9.77 15.58 -14.94
N VAL A 517 -10.38 16.74 -15.28
CA VAL A 517 -11.29 16.85 -16.41
C VAL A 517 -10.49 17.50 -17.52
N SER A 518 -10.36 16.83 -18.66
CA SER A 518 -9.50 17.30 -19.74
C SER A 518 -10.17 17.18 -21.11
N VAL A 519 -9.71 17.99 -22.06
CA VAL A 519 -10.18 18.01 -23.45
C VAL A 519 -9.03 17.89 -24.44
N SER A 520 -9.35 17.27 -25.58
CA SER A 520 -8.45 17.20 -26.73
C SER A 520 -9.22 17.60 -27.99
N GLU A 521 -8.67 18.55 -28.79
CA GLU A 521 -9.22 19.02 -30.07
C GLU A 521 -8.54 18.35 -31.27
N ASP A 522 -7.50 17.52 -31.04
CA ASP A 522 -6.66 16.91 -32.08
C ASP A 522 -6.73 15.36 -32.07
N GLY A 523 -7.83 14.83 -31.55
CA GLY A 523 -8.07 13.37 -31.54
C GLY A 523 -7.29 12.61 -30.49
N GLY A 524 -6.83 13.28 -29.41
CA GLY A 524 -6.17 12.66 -28.26
C GLY A 524 -4.65 12.75 -28.27
N VAL A 525 -4.06 13.52 -29.21
CA VAL A 525 -2.62 13.73 -29.27
C VAL A 525 -2.16 14.65 -28.15
N THR A 526 -2.86 15.78 -27.96
CA THR A 526 -2.61 16.68 -26.82
C THR A 526 -3.87 16.89 -25.99
N TRP A 527 -3.68 17.16 -24.71
CA TRP A 527 -4.75 17.33 -23.73
C TRP A 527 -4.56 18.62 -22.94
N LYS A 528 -5.66 19.24 -22.58
CA LYS A 528 -5.71 20.43 -21.75
C LYS A 528 -6.69 20.19 -20.59
N THR A 529 -6.24 20.42 -19.37
CA THR A 529 -7.12 20.38 -18.19
C THR A 529 -8.12 21.53 -18.21
N LEU A 530 -9.33 21.26 -17.76
CA LEU A 530 -10.38 22.27 -17.55
C LEU A 530 -10.32 22.80 -16.11
N GLU A 531 -10.58 24.08 -15.95
CA GLU A 531 -10.81 24.66 -14.63
C GLU A 531 -12.18 24.21 -14.10
N THR A 532 -12.19 23.61 -12.93
CA THR A 532 -13.39 23.17 -12.23
C THR A 532 -13.47 23.84 -10.85
N PRO A 533 -14.65 23.94 -10.21
CA PRO A 533 -14.80 24.69 -8.97
C PRO A 533 -13.88 24.26 -7.81
N ASP A 534 -13.59 22.95 -7.71
CA ASP A 534 -12.84 22.38 -6.58
C ASP A 534 -11.47 21.79 -6.99
N CYS A 535 -10.95 22.13 -8.18
CA CYS A 535 -9.59 21.75 -8.55
C CYS A 535 -8.53 22.71 -7.97
N THR A 536 -7.30 22.25 -7.88
CA THR A 536 -6.14 23.07 -7.51
C THR A 536 -5.09 23.10 -8.61
N THR A 537 -4.35 24.20 -8.70
CA THR A 537 -3.14 24.34 -9.52
C THR A 537 -1.86 24.21 -8.70
N ASP A 538 -1.96 23.98 -7.40
CA ASP A 538 -0.81 23.77 -6.54
C ASP A 538 -0.06 22.50 -6.99
N ASN A 539 1.26 22.60 -7.03
CA ASN A 539 2.12 21.55 -7.58
C ASN A 539 3.42 21.39 -6.80
N PRO A 540 3.35 21.09 -5.51
CA PRO A 540 4.55 21.05 -4.66
C PRO A 540 5.50 19.92 -5.03
N GLN A 541 4.98 18.82 -5.64
CA GLN A 541 5.74 17.63 -5.99
C GLN A 541 5.98 17.46 -7.50
N ASN A 542 5.77 18.49 -8.32
CA ASN A 542 5.82 18.41 -9.79
C ASN A 542 4.91 17.34 -10.41
N ALA A 543 3.87 16.89 -9.70
CA ALA A 543 2.94 15.84 -10.13
C ALA A 543 1.68 16.42 -10.80
N ASN A 544 1.30 17.67 -10.49
CA ASN A 544 0.10 18.31 -11.05
C ASN A 544 0.34 18.83 -12.47
N LEU A 545 -0.53 18.45 -13.39
CA LEU A 545 -0.47 18.80 -14.82
C LEU A 545 -1.33 20.04 -15.17
N GLY A 546 -2.00 20.65 -14.20
CA GLY A 546 -2.88 21.79 -14.42
C GLY A 546 -3.89 21.96 -13.30
N CYS A 547 -5.18 22.19 -13.63
CA CYS A 547 -6.23 22.21 -12.62
C CYS A 547 -6.66 20.77 -12.31
N GLY A 548 -6.21 20.20 -11.19
CA GLY A 548 -6.47 18.82 -10.78
C GLY A 548 -7.19 18.73 -9.44
N TYR A 549 -7.96 17.67 -9.24
CA TYR A 549 -8.49 17.29 -7.93
C TYR A 549 -7.47 16.48 -7.17
N ASN A 550 -7.27 16.74 -5.89
CA ASN A 550 -6.48 15.91 -4.98
C ASN A 550 -7.04 15.97 -3.56
N GLY A 551 -6.51 15.17 -2.63
CA GLY A 551 -7.00 15.14 -1.25
C GLY A 551 -8.42 14.56 -1.17
N SER A 552 -9.36 15.29 -0.52
CA SER A 552 -10.71 14.80 -0.22
C SER A 552 -11.79 15.77 -0.66
N SER A 553 -12.84 15.25 -1.31
CA SER A 553 -14.00 16.04 -1.74
C SER A 553 -14.83 16.55 -0.56
N GLY A 554 -15.08 17.84 -0.47
CA GLY A 554 -15.96 18.44 0.54
C GLY A 554 -15.39 18.51 1.95
N GLY A 555 -14.08 18.28 2.15
CA GLY A 555 -13.36 18.44 3.42
C GLY A 555 -12.84 17.12 4.01
N ASP A 556 -12.52 17.07 5.31
CA ASP A 556 -11.89 15.93 5.99
C ASP A 556 -12.66 14.59 5.86
N THR A 557 -13.98 14.67 5.74
CA THR A 557 -14.83 13.51 5.44
C THR A 557 -15.34 13.64 4.01
N PRO A 558 -14.90 12.76 3.10
CA PRO A 558 -15.27 12.87 1.68
C PRO A 558 -16.79 12.85 1.46
N GLN A 559 -17.28 13.75 0.63
CA GLN A 559 -18.70 13.87 0.29
C GLN A 559 -18.89 14.01 -1.22
N TRP A 560 -20.05 13.64 -1.72
CA TRP A 560 -20.43 13.96 -3.09
C TRP A 560 -20.64 15.46 -3.24
N ILE A 561 -19.92 16.07 -4.18
CA ILE A 561 -19.99 17.50 -4.51
C ILE A 561 -20.41 17.68 -5.99
N ASP A 562 -21.22 18.72 -6.23
CA ASP A 562 -21.69 19.04 -7.56
C ASP A 562 -20.67 19.95 -8.27
N GLN A 563 -20.40 19.66 -9.54
CA GLN A 563 -19.47 20.40 -10.37
C GLN A 563 -20.19 21.01 -11.58
N GLN A 564 -19.88 22.24 -11.92
CA GLN A 564 -20.36 22.93 -13.09
C GLN A 564 -19.19 23.60 -13.81
N VAL A 565 -18.93 23.20 -15.06
CA VAL A 565 -17.79 23.63 -15.84
C VAL A 565 -18.24 24.27 -17.14
N ASP A 566 -17.78 25.48 -17.40
CA ASP A 566 -18.05 26.17 -18.68
C ASP A 566 -17.20 25.57 -19.81
N ILE A 567 -17.84 24.90 -20.75
CA ILE A 567 -17.22 24.34 -21.96
C ILE A 567 -17.63 25.11 -23.22
N THR A 568 -18.17 26.35 -23.07
CA THR A 568 -18.49 27.28 -24.17
C THR A 568 -17.30 27.57 -25.10
N PRO A 569 -16.04 27.63 -24.65
CA PRO A 569 -14.87 27.76 -25.54
C PRO A 569 -14.75 26.69 -26.63
N TYR A 570 -15.44 25.57 -26.45
CA TYR A 570 -15.48 24.45 -27.42
C TYR A 570 -16.78 24.41 -28.22
N ALA A 571 -17.67 25.42 -28.11
CA ALA A 571 -18.87 25.51 -28.90
C ALA A 571 -18.51 25.61 -30.42
N GLY A 572 -19.32 25.00 -31.27
CA GLY A 572 -19.07 24.90 -32.71
C GLY A 572 -18.05 23.82 -33.12
N LYS A 573 -17.52 23.02 -32.16
CA LYS A 573 -16.48 22.01 -32.40
C LYS A 573 -16.92 20.63 -31.99
N LYS A 574 -16.15 19.62 -32.44
CA LYS A 574 -16.06 18.28 -31.87
C LYS A 574 -14.75 18.14 -31.14
N PHE A 575 -14.75 17.50 -29.98
CA PHE A 575 -13.57 17.26 -29.19
C PHE A 575 -13.74 15.98 -28.33
N LEU A 576 -12.64 15.49 -27.78
CA LEU A 576 -12.67 14.43 -26.78
C LEU A 576 -12.70 15.07 -25.38
N LEU A 577 -13.68 14.63 -24.56
CA LEU A 577 -13.76 14.90 -23.13
C LEU A 577 -13.25 13.68 -22.38
N ARG A 578 -12.44 13.89 -21.35
CA ARG A 578 -11.87 12.81 -20.54
C ARG A 578 -11.90 13.15 -19.06
N PHE A 579 -12.26 12.16 -18.24
CA PHE A 579 -11.92 12.09 -16.83
C PHE A 579 -10.72 11.17 -16.70
N GLU A 580 -9.67 11.61 -16.05
CA GLU A 580 -8.38 10.90 -15.98
C GLU A 580 -7.85 10.96 -14.56
N THR A 581 -7.46 9.82 -13.97
CA THR A 581 -6.73 9.77 -12.71
C THR A 581 -5.31 9.31 -12.97
N ILE A 582 -4.36 9.98 -12.33
CA ILE A 582 -2.94 9.66 -12.37
C ILE A 582 -2.49 9.54 -10.92
N THR A 583 -1.95 8.38 -10.56
CA THR A 583 -1.46 8.08 -9.22
C THR A 583 0.01 7.75 -9.27
N ASP A 584 0.75 8.21 -8.25
CA ASP A 584 2.17 7.93 -8.12
C ASP A 584 2.46 6.50 -7.59
N ALA A 585 3.66 6.26 -7.09
CA ALA A 585 4.12 4.92 -6.72
C ALA A 585 3.62 4.45 -5.35
N GLY A 586 2.79 5.21 -4.63
CA GLY A 586 2.33 4.76 -3.31
C GLY A 586 1.12 5.47 -2.72
N VAL A 587 0.66 4.93 -1.59
CA VAL A 587 -0.41 5.51 -0.76
C VAL A 587 -1.74 5.69 -1.50
N ASN A 588 -2.16 4.73 -2.33
CA ASN A 588 -3.48 4.84 -2.96
C ASN A 588 -4.60 4.90 -1.91
N ARG A 589 -5.53 5.82 -2.13
CA ARG A 589 -6.75 5.98 -1.34
C ARG A 589 -7.93 5.31 -2.05
N GLU A 590 -9.16 5.67 -1.66
CA GLU A 590 -10.37 5.12 -2.27
C GLU A 590 -10.57 5.53 -3.74
N GLY A 591 -9.80 6.49 -4.24
CA GLY A 591 -9.83 6.93 -5.63
C GLY A 591 -10.89 7.98 -5.91
N PHE A 592 -11.33 8.04 -7.18
CA PHE A 592 -12.19 9.09 -7.72
C PHE A 592 -13.46 8.49 -8.34
N ALA A 593 -14.61 9.04 -7.99
CA ALA A 593 -15.90 8.60 -8.49
C ALA A 593 -16.68 9.76 -9.12
N ILE A 594 -17.38 9.51 -10.20
CA ILE A 594 -18.23 10.50 -10.89
C ILE A 594 -19.61 9.92 -11.19
N ASP A 595 -20.61 10.80 -11.14
CA ASP A 595 -22.01 10.45 -11.40
C ASP A 595 -22.76 11.66 -12.00
N ASN A 596 -23.95 11.42 -12.54
CA ASN A 596 -24.85 12.44 -13.04
C ASN A 596 -24.21 13.41 -14.05
N ILE A 597 -23.43 12.88 -15.02
CA ILE A 597 -22.74 13.67 -16.03
C ILE A 597 -23.79 14.17 -17.03
N SER A 598 -23.84 15.48 -17.30
CA SER A 598 -24.76 16.03 -18.28
C SER A 598 -24.21 17.26 -19.01
N ILE A 599 -24.64 17.43 -20.26
CA ILE A 599 -24.47 18.62 -21.09
C ILE A 599 -25.86 18.95 -21.67
N PRO A 600 -26.66 19.77 -20.95
CA PRO A 600 -28.06 20.02 -21.30
C PRO A 600 -28.28 20.56 -22.73
N GLU A 601 -27.35 21.37 -23.23
CA GLU A 601 -27.46 22.02 -24.52
C GLU A 601 -27.45 21.05 -25.72
N ILE A 602 -26.94 19.83 -25.50
CA ILE A 602 -26.97 18.74 -26.49
C ILE A 602 -27.84 17.55 -26.04
N ASN A 603 -28.66 17.73 -24.99
CA ASN A 603 -29.46 16.69 -24.38
C ASN A 603 -28.68 15.44 -24.00
N PHE A 604 -27.41 15.60 -23.58
CA PHE A 604 -26.60 14.49 -23.04
C PHE A 604 -26.80 14.36 -21.55
N THR A 605 -27.07 13.13 -21.11
CA THR A 605 -27.14 12.77 -19.68
C THR A 605 -26.65 11.33 -19.51
N ASP A 606 -25.77 11.13 -18.51
CA ASP A 606 -25.34 9.84 -18.01
C ASP A 606 -25.53 9.77 -16.49
N THR A 607 -26.27 8.80 -16.02
CA THR A 607 -26.57 8.54 -14.61
C THR A 607 -25.90 7.23 -14.13
N GLY A 608 -24.85 6.79 -14.76
CA GLY A 608 -24.15 5.55 -14.45
C GLY A 608 -24.90 4.26 -14.81
N ASN A 609 -26.09 4.33 -15.37
CA ASN A 609 -26.93 3.15 -15.67
C ASN A 609 -26.59 2.45 -17.00
N SER A 610 -25.74 3.04 -17.83
CA SER A 610 -25.27 2.48 -19.10
C SER A 610 -23.82 2.94 -19.35
N ASP A 611 -23.18 2.42 -20.39
CA ASP A 611 -21.86 2.91 -20.80
C ASP A 611 -21.91 4.32 -21.40
N ALA A 612 -23.10 4.78 -21.77
CA ALA A 612 -23.38 6.11 -22.34
C ALA A 612 -22.40 6.51 -23.45
N GLY A 613 -21.74 5.54 -24.10
CA GLY A 613 -20.73 5.75 -25.16
C GLY A 613 -19.37 6.23 -24.65
N TRP A 614 -19.06 6.06 -23.38
CA TRP A 614 -17.73 6.24 -22.84
C TRP A 614 -16.81 5.08 -23.23
N LYS A 615 -15.57 5.40 -23.56
CA LYS A 615 -14.46 4.43 -23.63
C LYS A 615 -13.76 4.44 -22.29
N SER A 616 -13.83 3.32 -21.60
CA SER A 616 -13.16 3.12 -20.31
C SER A 616 -11.83 2.39 -20.49
N GLU A 617 -10.82 2.89 -19.79
CA GLU A 617 -9.51 2.29 -19.59
C GLU A 617 -9.18 2.45 -18.10
N GLY A 618 -9.44 1.40 -17.31
CA GLY A 618 -9.25 1.41 -15.86
C GLY A 618 -10.42 1.93 -15.03
N TRP A 619 -11.42 2.58 -15.60
CA TRP A 619 -12.66 2.96 -14.90
C TRP A 619 -13.67 1.80 -14.93
N THR A 620 -14.40 1.64 -13.84
CA THR A 620 -15.46 0.63 -13.74
C THR A 620 -16.76 1.30 -13.33
N ARG A 621 -17.85 0.90 -13.97
CA ARG A 621 -19.18 1.32 -13.58
C ARG A 621 -19.69 0.41 -12.47
N VAL A 622 -20.03 0.98 -11.32
CA VAL A 622 -20.29 0.23 -10.09
C VAL A 622 -21.50 0.76 -9.33
N GLU A 623 -22.12 -0.10 -8.53
CA GLU A 623 -22.99 0.30 -7.42
C GLU A 623 -22.18 0.28 -6.12
N ASN A 624 -22.51 1.16 -5.15
CA ASN A 624 -21.80 1.22 -3.87
C ASN A 624 -22.14 0.05 -2.93
N THR A 625 -22.20 -1.15 -3.48
CA THR A 625 -22.56 -2.36 -2.70
C THR A 625 -21.80 -3.56 -3.25
N LEU A 626 -20.96 -4.16 -2.42
CA LEU A 626 -20.20 -5.38 -2.72
C LEU A 626 -20.70 -6.54 -1.86
N PRO A 627 -20.57 -7.80 -2.33
CA PRO A 627 -20.78 -8.96 -1.48
C PRO A 627 -19.72 -9.01 -0.39
N GLN A 628 -20.12 -9.18 0.88
CA GLN A 628 -19.18 -9.38 1.98
C GLN A 628 -18.92 -10.87 2.17
N SER A 629 -17.64 -11.24 2.18
CA SER A 629 -17.19 -12.59 2.51
C SER A 629 -16.42 -12.61 3.84
N TRP A 630 -16.42 -13.78 4.48
CA TRP A 630 -15.82 -13.98 5.79
C TRP A 630 -15.09 -15.31 5.87
N THR A 631 -14.01 -15.32 6.65
CA THR A 631 -13.41 -16.54 7.20
C THR A 631 -13.49 -16.51 8.72
N VAL A 632 -13.98 -17.60 9.30
CA VAL A 632 -14.06 -17.80 10.76
C VAL A 632 -13.47 -19.16 11.05
N GLN A 633 -12.42 -19.20 11.87
CA GLN A 633 -11.64 -20.41 12.13
C GLN A 633 -11.36 -20.55 13.63
N ALA A 634 -11.35 -21.77 14.13
CA ALA A 634 -10.89 -22.08 15.47
C ALA A 634 -9.55 -22.84 15.40
N ILE A 635 -8.55 -22.32 16.06
CA ILE A 635 -7.25 -22.93 16.30
C ILE A 635 -7.36 -23.64 17.65
N LEU A 636 -7.46 -24.96 17.64
CA LEU A 636 -7.77 -25.76 18.81
C LEU A 636 -6.49 -26.39 19.35
N THR A 637 -6.16 -26.14 20.62
CA THR A 637 -5.09 -26.86 21.33
C THR A 637 -5.70 -27.99 22.12
N GLY A 638 -5.39 -29.20 21.71
CA GLY A 638 -5.85 -30.42 22.39
C GLY A 638 -5.24 -30.61 23.77
N SER A 639 -5.84 -31.46 24.59
CA SER A 639 -5.29 -31.88 25.88
C SER A 639 -3.94 -32.60 25.75
N ASP A 640 -3.66 -33.20 24.61
CA ASP A 640 -2.36 -33.81 24.23
C ASP A 640 -1.33 -32.79 23.71
N GLY A 641 -1.70 -31.50 23.61
CA GLY A 641 -0.87 -30.41 23.12
C GLY A 641 -0.85 -30.27 21.61
N LYS A 642 -1.53 -31.11 20.85
CA LYS A 642 -1.63 -30.96 19.40
C LYS A 642 -2.53 -29.80 19.02
N ILE A 643 -2.14 -29.06 17.99
CA ILE A 643 -2.97 -28.02 17.40
C ILE A 643 -3.70 -28.59 16.19
N THR A 644 -4.99 -28.23 16.08
CA THR A 644 -5.82 -28.52 14.90
C THR A 644 -6.58 -27.27 14.53
N VAL A 645 -6.94 -27.13 13.25
CA VAL A 645 -7.70 -26.00 12.72
C VAL A 645 -9.07 -26.49 12.28
N GLN A 646 -10.11 -25.78 12.72
CA GLN A 646 -11.48 -26.07 12.31
C GLN A 646 -12.09 -24.80 11.73
N ARG A 647 -12.55 -24.86 10.47
CA ARG A 647 -13.24 -23.77 9.81
C ARG A 647 -14.74 -23.84 10.07
N MET A 648 -15.36 -22.69 10.32
CA MET A 648 -16.81 -22.58 10.48
C MET A 648 -17.48 -22.68 9.11
N THR A 649 -18.40 -23.63 8.97
CA THR A 649 -19.27 -23.66 7.79
C THR A 649 -20.34 -22.59 7.96
N MET A 650 -20.45 -21.69 6.99
CA MET A 650 -21.40 -20.59 7.02
C MET A 650 -22.40 -20.68 5.87
N LYS A 651 -23.61 -20.22 6.15
CA LYS A 651 -24.64 -19.94 5.16
C LYS A 651 -25.09 -18.49 5.35
N ASP A 652 -25.08 -17.71 4.28
CA ASP A 652 -25.42 -16.27 4.32
C ASP A 652 -24.66 -15.54 5.45
N ASN A 653 -23.34 -15.83 5.54
CA ASN A 653 -22.41 -15.30 6.55
C ASN A 653 -22.85 -15.56 8.01
N THR A 654 -23.61 -16.63 8.24
CA THR A 654 -24.00 -17.08 9.58
C THR A 654 -23.60 -18.53 9.79
N GLY A 655 -23.00 -18.83 10.92
CA GLY A 655 -22.57 -20.19 11.26
C GLY A 655 -22.49 -20.42 12.77
N THR A 656 -22.39 -21.69 13.13
CA THR A 656 -22.18 -22.10 14.53
C THR A 656 -21.10 -23.16 14.56
N LEU A 657 -20.19 -23.03 15.53
CA LEU A 657 -19.04 -23.91 15.73
C LEU A 657 -19.03 -24.40 17.20
N PRO A 658 -19.29 -25.68 17.46
CA PRO A 658 -19.13 -26.25 18.80
C PRO A 658 -17.65 -26.50 19.10
N ILE A 659 -17.20 -26.15 20.30
CA ILE A 659 -15.83 -26.38 20.80
C ILE A 659 -15.91 -27.12 22.15
N ASP A 660 -15.30 -28.29 22.23
CA ASP A 660 -15.29 -29.15 23.42
C ASP A 660 -14.24 -28.71 24.44
N LEU A 661 -14.36 -27.46 24.94
CA LEU A 661 -13.47 -26.97 26.01
C LEU A 661 -13.61 -27.78 27.27
N GLY A 662 -12.49 -28.12 27.90
CA GLY A 662 -12.44 -28.94 29.11
C GLY A 662 -12.62 -30.45 28.88
N GLY A 663 -12.95 -30.86 27.63
CA GLY A 663 -12.90 -32.24 27.18
C GLY A 663 -11.60 -32.50 26.41
N ASN A 664 -11.73 -32.69 25.09
CA ASN A 664 -10.56 -32.94 24.24
C ASN A 664 -9.78 -31.66 23.88
N VAL A 665 -10.38 -30.48 24.07
CA VAL A 665 -9.77 -29.18 23.79
C VAL A 665 -9.41 -28.46 25.09
N ARG A 666 -8.13 -28.15 25.28
CA ARG A 666 -7.62 -27.40 26.42
C ARG A 666 -7.89 -25.90 26.28
N SER A 667 -7.68 -25.35 25.07
CA SER A 667 -7.93 -23.96 24.74
C SER A 667 -8.18 -23.83 23.25
N ALA A 668 -8.85 -22.77 22.85
CA ALA A 668 -9.07 -22.46 21.47
C ALA A 668 -8.79 -20.99 21.20
N VAL A 669 -8.43 -20.64 19.97
CA VAL A 669 -8.39 -19.26 19.48
C VAL A 669 -9.28 -19.15 18.26
N LEU A 670 -10.24 -18.25 18.34
CA LEU A 670 -11.10 -17.93 17.20
C LEU A 670 -10.45 -16.80 16.40
N ALA A 671 -10.22 -17.02 15.12
CA ALA A 671 -9.78 -16.01 14.15
C ALA A 671 -10.96 -15.60 13.27
N VAL A 672 -11.28 -14.31 13.26
CA VAL A 672 -12.41 -13.73 12.51
C VAL A 672 -11.88 -12.68 11.54
N SER A 673 -12.11 -12.87 10.26
CA SER A 673 -11.62 -11.95 9.22
C SER A 673 -12.66 -11.78 8.10
N PRO A 674 -12.96 -10.54 7.69
CA PRO A 674 -13.64 -10.27 6.43
C PRO A 674 -12.63 -10.36 5.27
N THR A 675 -13.07 -10.80 4.11
CA THR A 675 -12.19 -11.10 2.98
C THR A 675 -12.72 -10.54 1.65
N THR A 676 -13.44 -9.42 1.69
CA THR A 676 -13.86 -8.72 0.47
C THR A 676 -12.72 -7.85 -0.02
N GLN A 677 -12.27 -8.10 -1.26
CA GLN A 677 -11.24 -7.29 -1.90
C GLN A 677 -11.80 -5.92 -2.32
N VAL A 678 -10.93 -5.05 -2.77
CA VAL A 678 -11.15 -3.73 -3.38
C VAL A 678 -11.75 -2.63 -2.50
N THR A 679 -12.30 -2.93 -1.32
CA THR A 679 -12.84 -1.93 -0.39
C THR A 679 -11.97 -1.76 0.86
N THR A 680 -11.98 -0.55 1.42
CA THR A 680 -11.36 -0.21 2.72
C THR A 680 -12.40 -0.22 3.86
N VAL A 681 -13.69 -0.37 3.53
CA VAL A 681 -14.76 -0.35 4.54
C VAL A 681 -14.71 -1.63 5.38
N PRO A 682 -14.64 -1.52 6.72
CA PRO A 682 -14.58 -2.68 7.59
C PRO A 682 -15.86 -3.53 7.53
N GLY A 683 -15.70 -4.84 7.66
CA GLY A 683 -16.80 -5.78 7.80
C GLY A 683 -17.36 -5.78 9.22
N ALA A 684 -18.68 -5.64 9.39
CA ALA A 684 -19.36 -5.69 10.68
C ALA A 684 -19.91 -7.07 10.99
N TYR A 685 -19.83 -7.50 12.26
CA TYR A 685 -20.30 -8.81 12.69
C TYR A 685 -20.84 -8.83 14.12
N ASP A 686 -21.70 -9.79 14.40
CA ASP A 686 -22.13 -10.22 15.73
C ASP A 686 -21.45 -11.56 16.08
N LEU A 687 -20.87 -11.67 17.28
CA LEU A 687 -20.27 -12.86 17.80
C LEU A 687 -20.92 -13.21 19.15
N GLN A 688 -21.36 -14.45 19.30
CA GLN A 688 -21.92 -14.99 20.55
C GLN A 688 -21.19 -16.27 20.91
N ILE A 689 -20.77 -16.40 22.17
CA ILE A 689 -20.11 -17.60 22.71
C ILE A 689 -20.88 -18.01 23.99
N ARG A 690 -21.44 -19.20 23.98
CA ARG A 690 -22.29 -19.71 25.07
C ARG A 690 -21.83 -21.04 25.57
#